data_111048b6c83c08358b8028c124ee8d5b
#
_entry.id   111048b6c83c08358b8028c124ee8d5b
#
_cell.length_a   1.000
_cell.length_b   1.000
_cell.length_c   1.000
_cell.angle_alpha   90.00
_cell.angle_beta   90.00
_cell.angle_gamma   90.00
#
_symmetry.space_group_name_H-M   'P 1'
#
loop_
_entity.id
_entity.type
_entity.pdbx_description
1 polymer ?
#
loop_
_entity_poly.entity_id
_entity_poly.type
_entity_poly.pdbx_seq_one_letter_code
_entity_poly.pdbx_strand_id
1 'polypeptide(L)'
;ICEQIGDPAASKGLVERKVVRIVTPGTVTDEALQDPRRDTLLMSVARAKTGYALAWADLAGGRFLVSEVAGDDALEAELARLEPAELLLPDDDAWPPSLLARTGVRRRPPWLFDADSGHRHLLRFFGVHDLSAFGIDDRPACIAAASALLGYVEETQKQALPHLTSIALETGDGAIAMNAATRRHLELDSRVDGDMRTTLLGVLDSTVTPMGGRLLRRWLHRPLRTREPVRLRHDAVAALLDGSGDALRGEFRALGDVERILTRVALRSARPRDLSTLRDALALLPRVRGLLERGDALPSPRLSALSAELGEHAAEAALLASAVVAQPPVLARDGGVIADGYDAELDELRTLSTDANAFLVELEARERAATGINTLKVGYNRVHGYYIEIGKGAAARAPTHYTRRQTLTGAERYITEELKAVEDKVLSARERSLAREKLLYDGLLETLAARLEPLRRCASALAELDVLACLAERARALDWARPELSDAPGIRIEAGRHPVVEAVREEPFTPNDLLLDCEPDCPRRRMLVITGPNMGGKSTYMRQNALIVLLAHVGSFVPAARAVIGPIDRILTRIGAGDDLARGQSTFMVEMSETSYILHHATDQSLVLMDEIGRGTSTYDGLALAEACARHLATRNRAYTLFATHYFELTALAQDDPAIANVHLDAVEHGESLVFMHAVKDGPADRSFGLQVAALAGLPRAVVAAARTRLAELERQDRDCPPDSTRAALTIAP
;
A
#
# COMPACT_ATOMS: atom_id res chain seq x y z
N ILE A 1 -21.25 -3.03 16.48
CA ILE A 1 -21.76 -4.40 16.41
C ILE A 1 -22.29 -4.76 17.80
N CYS A 2 -23.56 -5.17 17.87
CA CYS A 2 -24.18 -5.66 19.10
C CYS A 2 -24.53 -7.14 18.92
N GLU A 3 -24.18 -7.95 19.90
CA GLU A 3 -24.50 -9.38 19.92
C GLU A 3 -25.34 -9.74 21.12
N GLN A 4 -26.08 -10.83 20.99
CA GLN A 4 -26.81 -11.43 22.10
C GLN A 4 -25.85 -12.17 23.02
N ILE A 5 -26.00 -12.00 24.33
CA ILE A 5 -25.19 -12.68 25.33
C ILE A 5 -26.05 -13.67 26.09
N GLY A 6 -25.59 -14.93 26.17
CA GLY A 6 -26.32 -16.03 26.81
C GLY A 6 -27.15 -16.87 25.84
N ASP A 7 -27.67 -17.95 26.38
CA ASP A 7 -28.53 -18.86 25.62
C ASP A 7 -29.98 -18.28 25.52
N PRO A 8 -30.48 -18.02 24.30
CA PRO A 8 -31.84 -17.56 24.10
C PRO A 8 -32.91 -18.50 24.66
N ALA A 9 -32.64 -19.81 24.69
CA ALA A 9 -33.57 -20.83 25.20
C ALA A 9 -33.64 -20.84 26.74
N ALA A 10 -32.58 -20.41 27.42
CA ALA A 10 -32.54 -20.33 28.87
C ALA A 10 -33.06 -19.00 29.45
N SER A 11 -33.31 -18.01 28.60
CA SER A 11 -33.72 -16.66 29.01
C SER A 11 -35.22 -16.56 29.16
N LYS A 12 -35.71 -16.21 30.36
CA LYS A 12 -37.15 -15.94 30.66
C LYS A 12 -37.58 -14.50 30.32
N GLY A 13 -36.95 -13.84 29.32
CA GLY A 13 -37.26 -12.46 28.95
C GLY A 13 -36.52 -11.99 27.73
N LEU A 14 -36.33 -10.66 27.59
CA LEU A 14 -35.49 -10.08 26.52
C LEU A 14 -34.03 -10.52 26.71
N VAL A 15 -33.47 -11.13 25.69
CA VAL A 15 -32.04 -11.55 25.70
C VAL A 15 -31.15 -10.32 25.79
N GLU A 16 -30.21 -10.34 26.72
CA GLU A 16 -29.24 -9.25 26.88
C GLU A 16 -28.40 -9.05 25.61
N ARG A 17 -28.25 -7.78 25.20
CA ARG A 17 -27.42 -7.39 24.06
C ARG A 17 -26.32 -6.48 24.55
N LYS A 18 -25.07 -6.78 24.14
CA LYS A 18 -23.91 -5.94 24.43
C LYS A 18 -23.22 -5.49 23.16
N VAL A 19 -22.63 -4.29 23.22
CA VAL A 19 -21.72 -3.81 22.18
C VAL A 19 -20.43 -4.62 22.32
N VAL A 20 -20.18 -5.50 21.37
CA VAL A 20 -18.99 -6.37 21.34
C VAL A 20 -17.88 -5.79 20.50
N ARG A 21 -18.19 -4.82 19.64
CA ARG A 21 -17.21 -4.14 18.80
C ARG A 21 -17.74 -2.82 18.26
N ILE A 22 -16.84 -1.81 18.18
CA ILE A 22 -17.08 -0.54 17.51
C ILE A 22 -16.16 -0.52 16.27
N VAL A 23 -16.75 -0.40 15.08
CA VAL A 23 -16.00 -0.32 13.82
C VAL A 23 -15.85 1.14 13.44
N THR A 24 -14.60 1.60 13.30
CA THR A 24 -14.25 2.95 12.87
C THR A 24 -13.38 2.85 11.59
N PRO A 25 -13.16 3.94 10.84
CA PRO A 25 -12.36 3.88 9.61
C PRO A 25 -10.98 3.24 9.78
N GLY A 26 -10.29 3.48 10.91
CA GLY A 26 -8.97 2.92 11.22
C GLY A 26 -8.99 1.53 11.86
N THR A 27 -10.16 1.03 12.27
CA THR A 27 -10.29 -0.26 12.98
C THR A 27 -11.03 -1.34 12.20
N VAL A 28 -11.20 -1.12 10.89
CA VAL A 28 -11.80 -2.11 9.98
C VAL A 28 -10.87 -3.32 9.82
N THR A 29 -11.42 -4.53 10.00
CA THR A 29 -10.73 -5.80 9.70
C THR A 29 -11.56 -6.70 8.79
N ASP A 30 -12.77 -6.28 8.40
CA ASP A 30 -13.61 -7.02 7.45
C ASP A 30 -13.10 -6.77 6.01
N GLU A 31 -12.81 -7.85 5.31
CA GLU A 31 -12.30 -7.85 3.94
C GLU A 31 -13.22 -7.09 2.95
N ALA A 32 -14.53 -7.19 3.14
CA ALA A 32 -15.51 -6.54 2.28
C ALA A 32 -15.47 -5.00 2.34
N LEU A 33 -14.84 -4.43 3.39
CA LEU A 33 -14.76 -2.99 3.64
C LEU A 33 -13.34 -2.44 3.41
N GLN A 34 -12.41 -3.25 2.95
CA GLN A 34 -11.01 -2.87 2.76
C GLN A 34 -10.58 -3.01 1.31
N ASP A 35 -9.71 -2.10 0.86
CA ASP A 35 -8.94 -2.31 -0.35
C ASP A 35 -7.91 -3.44 -0.09
N PRO A 36 -7.92 -4.51 -0.91
CA PRO A 36 -6.98 -5.62 -0.72
C PRO A 36 -5.52 -5.23 -0.93
N ARG A 37 -5.24 -4.20 -1.74
CA ARG A 37 -3.88 -3.74 -2.08
C ARG A 37 -3.42 -2.49 -1.31
N ARG A 38 -4.22 -2.01 -0.35
CA ARG A 38 -3.88 -0.87 0.53
C ARG A 38 -3.93 -1.27 2.00
N ASP A 39 -3.01 -0.70 2.78
CA ASP A 39 -3.10 -0.76 4.24
C ASP A 39 -4.20 0.20 4.73
N THR A 40 -4.91 -0.19 5.79
CA THR A 40 -5.85 0.69 6.48
C THR A 40 -5.25 1.07 7.82
N LEU A 41 -4.69 2.26 7.92
CA LEU A 41 -3.91 2.67 9.08
C LEU A 41 -4.75 3.46 10.08
N LEU A 42 -4.68 3.06 11.34
CA LEU A 42 -5.01 3.88 12.51
C LEU A 42 -3.71 4.51 13.00
N MET A 43 -3.70 5.82 13.22
CA MET A 43 -2.52 6.54 13.71
C MET A 43 -2.84 7.35 14.96
N SER A 44 -1.83 7.53 15.79
CA SER A 44 -1.82 8.41 16.97
C SER A 44 -0.59 9.30 16.92
N VAL A 45 -0.74 10.57 17.30
CA VAL A 45 0.35 11.55 17.35
C VAL A 45 0.44 12.13 18.75
N ALA A 46 1.65 12.10 19.32
CA ALA A 46 1.99 12.76 20.57
C ALA A 46 3.08 13.81 20.36
N ARG A 47 3.15 14.81 21.25
CA ARG A 47 4.24 15.79 21.22
C ARG A 47 5.50 15.21 21.80
N ALA A 48 6.63 15.43 21.13
CA ALA A 48 7.96 15.19 21.62
C ALA A 48 8.64 16.50 22.03
N LYS A 49 9.81 16.46 22.65
CA LYS A 49 10.57 17.67 23.06
C LYS A 49 10.90 18.57 21.87
N THR A 50 11.22 18.00 20.74
CA THR A 50 11.64 18.71 19.51
C THR A 50 10.86 18.21 18.27
N GLY A 51 9.54 18.10 18.38
CA GLY A 51 8.70 17.62 17.26
C GLY A 51 7.59 16.72 17.74
N TYR A 52 7.40 15.59 17.06
CA TYR A 52 6.27 14.69 17.26
C TYR A 52 6.71 13.23 17.28
N ALA A 53 6.01 12.43 18.05
CA ALA A 53 6.06 10.98 17.97
C ALA A 53 4.78 10.46 17.33
N LEU A 54 4.94 9.53 16.43
CA LEU A 54 3.88 8.89 15.66
C LEU A 54 3.81 7.42 16.09
N ALA A 55 2.61 6.91 16.25
CA ALA A 55 2.36 5.48 16.35
C ALA A 55 1.26 5.12 15.35
N TRP A 56 1.43 4.06 14.59
CA TRP A 56 0.40 3.60 13.67
C TRP A 56 0.31 2.09 13.62
N ALA A 57 -0.90 1.60 13.39
CA ALA A 57 -1.18 0.20 13.26
C ALA A 57 -2.04 -0.12 12.03
N ASP A 58 -1.67 -1.19 11.32
CA ASP A 58 -2.55 -1.90 10.41
C ASP A 58 -3.14 -3.09 11.15
N LEU A 59 -4.36 -2.95 11.62
CA LEU A 59 -5.02 -3.99 12.41
C LEU A 59 -5.33 -5.25 11.58
N ALA A 60 -5.52 -5.11 10.27
CA ALA A 60 -5.80 -6.24 9.40
C ALA A 60 -4.53 -7.03 9.04
N GLY A 61 -3.39 -6.35 8.89
CA GLY A 61 -2.07 -6.99 8.69
C GLY A 61 -1.34 -7.31 9.99
N GLY A 62 -1.83 -6.81 11.14
CA GLY A 62 -1.23 -7.03 12.47
C GLY A 62 0.13 -6.35 12.65
N ARG A 63 0.36 -5.18 12.03
CA ARG A 63 1.59 -4.40 12.16
C ARG A 63 1.37 -3.23 13.10
N PHE A 64 2.37 -2.95 13.95
CA PHE A 64 2.36 -1.83 14.86
C PHE A 64 3.74 -1.17 14.85
N LEU A 65 3.81 0.11 14.46
CA LEU A 65 5.05 0.84 14.29
C LEU A 65 5.00 2.18 15.02
N VAL A 66 6.17 2.69 15.34
CA VAL A 66 6.36 4.03 15.92
C VAL A 66 7.53 4.74 15.25
N SER A 67 7.50 6.08 15.25
CA SER A 67 8.58 6.93 14.73
C SER A 67 8.59 8.27 15.47
N GLU A 68 9.73 8.97 15.45
CA GLU A 68 9.85 10.36 15.85
C GLU A 68 10.22 11.22 14.66
N VAL A 69 9.60 12.38 14.56
CA VAL A 69 9.81 13.35 13.47
C VAL A 69 10.04 14.74 14.03
N ALA A 70 10.95 15.49 13.42
CA ALA A 70 11.32 16.83 13.86
C ALA A 70 10.50 17.89 13.11
N GLY A 71 9.61 18.60 13.84
CA GLY A 71 8.85 19.71 13.31
C GLY A 71 7.64 19.36 12.45
N ASP A 72 6.91 20.39 12.03
CA ASP A 72 5.63 20.28 11.34
C ASP A 72 5.80 19.71 9.92
N ASP A 73 6.84 20.10 9.20
CA ASP A 73 7.09 19.63 7.84
C ASP A 73 7.34 18.14 7.75
N ALA A 74 8.09 17.60 8.71
CA ALA A 74 8.34 16.15 8.78
C ALA A 74 7.07 15.38 9.21
N LEU A 75 6.25 15.95 10.09
CA LEU A 75 4.94 15.40 10.43
C LEU A 75 4.03 15.35 9.18
N GLU A 76 3.92 16.43 8.42
CA GLU A 76 3.12 16.47 7.19
C GLU A 76 3.63 15.49 6.13
N ALA A 77 4.95 15.32 6.01
CA ALA A 77 5.55 14.35 5.10
C ALA A 77 5.17 12.90 5.45
N GLU A 78 5.18 12.55 6.75
CA GLU A 78 4.78 11.22 7.22
C GLU A 78 3.27 10.99 7.13
N LEU A 79 2.46 11.99 7.43
CA LEU A 79 1.01 11.91 7.25
C LEU A 79 0.61 11.74 5.77
N ALA A 80 1.36 12.35 4.86
CA ALA A 80 1.17 12.17 3.42
C ALA A 80 1.67 10.80 2.93
N ARG A 81 2.71 10.23 3.58
CA ARG A 81 3.22 8.89 3.26
C ARG A 81 2.28 7.78 3.73
N LEU A 82 1.76 7.91 4.94
CA LEU A 82 0.99 6.88 5.61
C LEU A 82 -0.50 6.95 5.32
N GLU A 83 -1.02 8.11 4.93
CA GLU A 83 -2.44 8.33 4.60
C GLU A 83 -3.40 7.66 5.62
N PRO A 84 -3.29 7.95 6.94
CA PRO A 84 -4.08 7.25 7.93
C PRO A 84 -5.58 7.45 7.71
N ALA A 85 -6.35 6.36 7.77
CA ALA A 85 -7.81 6.40 7.69
C ALA A 85 -8.44 7.05 8.93
N GLU A 86 -7.73 7.01 10.06
CA GLU A 86 -8.14 7.63 11.32
C GLU A 86 -6.93 8.09 12.10
N LEU A 87 -7.01 9.30 12.68
CA LEU A 87 -5.90 9.97 13.37
C LEU A 87 -6.33 10.40 14.77
N LEU A 88 -5.64 9.90 15.80
CA LEU A 88 -5.88 10.22 17.19
C LEU A 88 -4.93 11.35 17.64
N LEU A 89 -5.50 12.40 18.22
CA LEU A 89 -4.76 13.53 18.77
C LEU A 89 -5.19 13.81 20.20
N PRO A 90 -4.30 14.26 21.09
CA PRO A 90 -4.70 14.86 22.37
C PRO A 90 -5.66 16.03 22.15
N ASP A 91 -6.65 16.14 23.02
CA ASP A 91 -7.61 17.24 23.01
C ASP A 91 -7.01 18.48 23.67
N ASP A 92 -6.06 19.10 23.00
CA ASP A 92 -5.44 20.38 23.30
C ASP A 92 -5.49 21.31 22.08
N ASP A 93 -5.37 22.63 22.28
CA ASP A 93 -5.53 23.63 21.22
C ASP A 93 -4.25 23.90 20.44
N ALA A 94 -3.19 23.14 20.64
CA ALA A 94 -1.87 23.43 20.14
C ALA A 94 -1.51 22.75 18.80
N TRP A 95 -2.47 22.20 18.08
CA TRP A 95 -2.25 21.49 16.81
C TRP A 95 -2.34 22.40 15.62
N PRO A 96 -1.51 22.21 14.57
CA PRO A 96 -1.61 22.95 13.32
C PRO A 96 -3.02 22.85 12.73
N PRO A 97 -3.59 23.99 12.23
CA PRO A 97 -4.92 23.97 11.61
C PRO A 97 -5.06 22.98 10.43
N SER A 98 -3.99 22.78 9.66
CA SER A 98 -3.94 21.81 8.57
C SER A 98 -4.15 20.38 9.04
N LEU A 99 -3.65 20.05 10.23
CA LEU A 99 -3.82 18.74 10.84
C LEU A 99 -5.25 18.53 11.32
N LEU A 100 -5.83 19.55 11.97
CA LEU A 100 -7.22 19.48 12.47
C LEU A 100 -8.27 19.43 11.36
N ALA A 101 -7.95 19.99 10.19
CA ALA A 101 -8.84 19.99 9.02
C ALA A 101 -8.88 18.64 8.28
N ARG A 102 -8.00 17.66 8.63
CA ARG A 102 -7.98 16.36 7.99
C ARG A 102 -9.24 15.54 8.34
N THR A 103 -9.73 14.79 7.36
CA THR A 103 -10.78 13.80 7.61
C THR A 103 -10.27 12.69 8.52
N GLY A 104 -11.14 12.14 9.38
CA GLY A 104 -10.78 11.02 10.27
C GLY A 104 -10.05 11.41 11.56
N VAL A 105 -9.85 12.71 11.84
CA VAL A 105 -9.27 13.17 13.11
C VAL A 105 -10.23 12.89 14.27
N ARG A 106 -9.69 12.30 15.36
CA ARG A 106 -10.37 12.04 16.62
C ARG A 106 -9.58 12.66 17.77
N ARG A 107 -10.19 13.62 18.45
CA ARG A 107 -9.62 14.19 19.67
C ARG A 107 -9.86 13.26 20.86
N ARG A 108 -8.82 13.02 21.64
CA ARG A 108 -8.87 12.12 22.79
C ARG A 108 -8.37 12.83 24.03
N PRO A 109 -8.86 12.46 25.23
CA PRO A 109 -8.40 13.07 26.47
C PRO A 109 -6.88 13.04 26.59
N PRO A 110 -6.22 14.16 26.99
CA PRO A 110 -4.75 14.26 27.04
C PRO A 110 -4.08 13.24 27.96
N TRP A 111 -4.74 12.81 29.03
CA TRP A 111 -4.19 11.82 29.96
C TRP A 111 -3.99 10.42 29.34
N LEU A 112 -4.61 10.12 28.20
CA LEU A 112 -4.35 8.89 27.46
C LEU A 112 -2.97 8.89 26.78
N PHE A 113 -2.36 10.07 26.66
CA PHE A 113 -1.02 10.28 26.10
C PHE A 113 0.05 10.48 27.19
N ASP A 114 -0.20 10.00 28.41
CA ASP A 114 0.78 10.03 29.48
C ASP A 114 1.82 8.92 29.31
N ALA A 115 3.11 9.27 29.29
CA ALA A 115 4.18 8.33 29.01
C ALA A 115 4.38 7.30 30.13
N ASP A 116 4.21 7.68 31.40
CA ASP A 116 4.47 6.78 32.54
C ASP A 116 3.36 5.70 32.64
N SER A 117 2.11 6.10 32.52
CA SER A 117 0.99 5.15 32.44
C SER A 117 1.05 4.33 31.16
N GLY A 118 1.46 4.94 30.06
CA GLY A 118 1.66 4.29 28.77
C GLY A 118 2.73 3.20 28.83
N HIS A 119 3.85 3.46 29.48
CA HIS A 119 4.90 2.47 29.67
C HIS A 119 4.37 1.22 30.41
N ARG A 120 3.68 1.40 31.53
CA ARG A 120 3.05 0.31 32.28
C ARG A 120 1.99 -0.44 31.46
N HIS A 121 1.25 0.27 30.62
CA HIS A 121 0.25 -0.31 29.74
C HIS A 121 0.90 -1.22 28.70
N LEU A 122 1.91 -0.74 27.98
CA LEU A 122 2.62 -1.51 26.94
C LEU A 122 3.33 -2.74 27.53
N LEU A 123 4.00 -2.61 28.70
CA LEU A 123 4.61 -3.76 29.38
C LEU A 123 3.60 -4.87 29.68
N ARG A 124 2.42 -4.48 30.18
CA ARG A 124 1.34 -5.42 30.49
C ARG A 124 0.79 -6.07 29.22
N PHE A 125 0.57 -5.28 28.18
CA PHE A 125 0.00 -5.76 26.94
C PHE A 125 0.90 -6.78 26.23
N PHE A 126 2.20 -6.46 26.10
CA PHE A 126 3.17 -7.35 25.44
C PHE A 126 3.73 -8.44 26.36
N GLY A 127 3.47 -8.38 27.66
CA GLY A 127 3.97 -9.36 28.62
C GLY A 127 5.49 -9.32 28.78
N VAL A 128 6.12 -8.14 28.65
CA VAL A 128 7.57 -7.93 28.72
C VAL A 128 7.98 -7.15 29.97
N HIS A 129 9.25 -7.24 30.34
CA HIS A 129 9.79 -6.54 31.53
C HIS A 129 10.21 -5.10 31.20
N ASP A 130 10.66 -4.84 29.97
CA ASP A 130 11.05 -3.53 29.47
C ASP A 130 10.72 -3.40 27.98
N LEU A 131 10.84 -2.20 27.43
CA LEU A 131 10.56 -1.91 26.03
C LEU A 131 11.84 -1.79 25.17
N SER A 132 13.00 -2.15 25.73
CA SER A 132 14.30 -2.02 25.04
C SER A 132 14.38 -2.90 23.79
N ALA A 133 13.77 -4.09 23.82
CA ALA A 133 13.68 -4.98 22.66
C ALA A 133 12.91 -4.35 21.47
N PHE A 134 12.03 -3.38 21.74
CA PHE A 134 11.31 -2.63 20.73
C PHE A 134 12.02 -1.32 20.33
N GLY A 135 13.13 -0.96 21.03
CA GLY A 135 13.91 0.26 20.79
C GLY A 135 13.21 1.56 21.20
N ILE A 136 12.25 1.50 22.13
CA ILE A 136 11.43 2.65 22.54
C ILE A 136 11.48 2.97 24.04
N ASP A 137 12.24 2.25 24.82
CA ASP A 137 12.29 2.39 26.29
C ASP A 137 12.72 3.81 26.73
N ASP A 138 13.62 4.42 25.97
CA ASP A 138 14.12 5.79 26.16
C ASP A 138 13.34 6.86 25.39
N ARG A 139 12.17 6.52 24.80
CA ARG A 139 11.37 7.38 23.92
C ARG A 139 9.96 7.64 24.48
N PRO A 140 9.83 8.50 25.50
CA PRO A 140 8.56 8.69 26.19
C PRO A 140 7.43 9.16 25.29
N ALA A 141 7.71 9.96 24.26
CA ALA A 141 6.70 10.41 23.32
C ALA A 141 6.18 9.26 22.41
N CYS A 142 7.07 8.34 21.98
CA CYS A 142 6.66 7.13 21.25
C CYS A 142 5.80 6.22 22.13
N ILE A 143 6.16 6.06 23.41
CA ILE A 143 5.38 5.29 24.39
C ILE A 143 3.99 5.89 24.56
N ALA A 144 3.90 7.22 24.71
CA ALA A 144 2.63 7.94 24.83
C ALA A 144 1.73 7.74 23.62
N ALA A 145 2.28 7.93 22.40
CA ALA A 145 1.54 7.73 21.15
C ALA A 145 1.09 6.27 21.00
N ALA A 146 1.99 5.29 21.22
CA ALA A 146 1.69 3.88 21.10
C ALA A 146 0.61 3.42 22.09
N SER A 147 0.71 3.87 23.35
CA SER A 147 -0.28 3.53 24.38
C SER A 147 -1.65 4.12 24.09
N ALA A 148 -1.71 5.37 23.64
CA ALA A 148 -2.98 6.02 23.27
C ALA A 148 -3.66 5.30 22.09
N LEU A 149 -2.89 4.87 21.08
CA LEU A 149 -3.38 4.08 19.96
C LEU A 149 -3.91 2.73 20.45
N LEU A 150 -3.11 2.01 21.23
CA LEU A 150 -3.48 0.68 21.74
C LEU A 150 -4.74 0.75 22.60
N GLY A 151 -4.82 1.71 23.52
CA GLY A 151 -6.02 1.92 24.36
C GLY A 151 -7.27 2.19 23.54
N TYR A 152 -7.16 2.94 22.42
CA TYR A 152 -8.27 3.14 21.50
C TYR A 152 -8.69 1.84 20.80
N VAL A 153 -7.70 1.02 20.38
CA VAL A 153 -7.99 -0.29 19.77
C VAL A 153 -8.67 -1.22 20.77
N GLU A 154 -8.21 -1.29 22.03
CA GLU A 154 -8.85 -2.08 23.08
C GLU A 154 -10.28 -1.62 23.37
N GLU A 155 -10.50 -0.29 23.44
CA GLU A 155 -11.82 0.29 23.65
C GLU A 155 -12.78 -0.06 22.50
N THR A 156 -12.32 -0.05 21.26
CA THR A 156 -13.15 -0.28 20.07
C THR A 156 -13.33 -1.75 19.75
N GLN A 157 -12.31 -2.57 19.88
CA GLN A 157 -12.40 -4.00 19.58
C GLN A 157 -13.01 -4.81 20.72
N LYS A 158 -12.86 -4.37 21.97
CA LYS A 158 -13.40 -5.01 23.19
C LYS A 158 -13.07 -6.49 23.35
N GLN A 159 -11.96 -6.92 22.75
CA GLN A 159 -11.44 -8.30 22.79
C GLN A 159 -9.91 -8.27 22.82
N ALA A 160 -9.29 -9.40 23.19
CA ALA A 160 -7.85 -9.56 23.11
C ALA A 160 -7.34 -9.33 21.68
N LEU A 161 -6.13 -8.80 21.57
CA LEU A 161 -5.48 -8.45 20.28
C LEU A 161 -4.19 -9.28 20.10
N PRO A 162 -4.29 -10.62 20.06
CA PRO A 162 -3.11 -11.50 20.03
C PRO A 162 -2.31 -11.39 18.74
N HIS A 163 -2.85 -10.71 17.73
CA HIS A 163 -2.18 -10.45 16.47
C HIS A 163 -1.21 -9.25 16.53
N LEU A 164 -1.28 -8.41 17.54
CA LEU A 164 -0.30 -7.34 17.78
C LEU A 164 0.75 -7.86 18.77
N THR A 165 1.83 -8.44 18.25
CA THR A 165 2.85 -9.15 19.05
C THR A 165 4.07 -8.30 19.36
N SER A 166 4.29 -7.19 18.64
CA SER A 166 5.46 -6.32 18.79
C SER A 166 5.20 -4.91 18.30
N ILE A 167 6.04 -3.98 18.73
CA ILE A 167 6.17 -2.64 18.15
C ILE A 167 7.51 -2.57 17.42
N ALA A 168 7.53 -2.00 16.22
CA ALA A 168 8.77 -1.74 15.50
C ALA A 168 9.04 -0.23 15.44
N LEU A 169 10.26 0.17 15.81
CA LEU A 169 10.73 1.54 15.64
C LEU A 169 11.16 1.76 14.20
N GLU A 170 10.53 2.72 13.54
CA GLU A 170 10.92 3.17 12.21
C GLU A 170 11.74 4.46 12.33
N THR A 171 13.03 4.38 11.95
CA THR A 171 13.94 5.53 11.99
C THR A 171 13.98 6.24 10.64
N GLY A 172 14.03 7.58 10.65
CA GLY A 172 14.11 8.39 9.44
C GLY A 172 15.40 8.14 8.64
N ASP A 173 16.51 7.83 9.33
CA ASP A 173 17.83 7.67 8.70
C ASP A 173 17.96 6.41 7.83
N GLY A 174 17.06 5.44 7.98
CA GLY A 174 17.07 4.19 7.21
C GLY A 174 16.52 4.31 5.79
N ALA A 175 15.89 5.43 5.44
CA ALA A 175 15.25 5.64 4.15
C ALA A 175 15.63 6.98 3.52
N ILE A 176 15.48 7.07 2.19
CA ILE A 176 15.59 8.33 1.45
C ILE A 176 14.37 9.18 1.80
N ALA A 177 14.63 10.39 2.32
CA ALA A 177 13.57 11.30 2.71
C ALA A 177 12.93 11.96 1.47
N MET A 178 11.61 12.00 1.46
CA MET A 178 10.79 12.69 0.46
C MET A 178 9.62 13.39 1.18
N ASN A 179 9.40 14.67 0.88
CA ASN A 179 8.24 15.38 1.38
C ASN A 179 6.96 15.05 0.57
N ALA A 180 5.82 15.56 1.02
CA ALA A 180 4.53 15.36 0.37
C ALA A 180 4.50 15.88 -1.08
N ALA A 181 5.13 17.04 -1.33
CA ALA A 181 5.21 17.64 -2.66
C ALA A 181 6.01 16.74 -3.61
N THR A 182 7.16 16.22 -3.18
CA THR A 182 7.99 15.31 -3.98
C THR A 182 7.24 14.04 -4.38
N ARG A 183 6.50 13.40 -3.45
CA ARG A 183 5.70 12.20 -3.77
C ARG A 183 4.65 12.48 -4.83
N ARG A 184 3.97 13.64 -4.76
CA ARG A 184 2.99 14.08 -5.75
C ARG A 184 3.63 14.41 -7.09
N HIS A 185 4.75 15.17 -7.09
CA HIS A 185 5.45 15.58 -8.32
C HIS A 185 6.03 14.39 -9.09
N LEU A 186 6.45 13.34 -8.38
CA LEU A 186 6.94 12.10 -8.98
C LEU A 186 5.82 11.13 -9.37
N GLU A 187 4.56 11.43 -9.03
CA GLU A 187 3.39 10.62 -9.37
C GLU A 187 3.59 9.14 -8.97
N LEU A 188 4.02 8.90 -7.72
CA LEU A 188 4.41 7.56 -7.28
C LEU A 188 3.24 6.57 -7.33
N ASP A 189 2.08 6.95 -6.78
CA ASP A 189 0.90 6.09 -6.65
C ASP A 189 -0.43 6.85 -6.75
N SER A 190 -0.37 8.14 -7.09
CA SER A 190 -1.54 8.99 -7.28
C SER A 190 -1.24 10.08 -8.31
N ARG A 191 -2.27 10.49 -9.06
CA ARG A 191 -2.26 11.59 -10.01
C ARG A 191 -3.48 12.49 -9.82
N VAL A 192 -3.38 13.71 -10.31
CA VAL A 192 -4.48 14.70 -10.24
C VAL A 192 -5.71 14.24 -11.03
N ASP A 193 -5.50 13.54 -12.16
CA ASP A 193 -6.58 12.97 -12.99
C ASP A 193 -7.19 11.67 -12.44
N GLY A 194 -6.59 11.09 -11.39
CA GLY A 194 -7.04 9.87 -10.75
C GLY A 194 -6.70 8.57 -11.50
N ASP A 195 -6.03 8.62 -12.66
CA ASP A 195 -5.65 7.41 -13.38
C ASP A 195 -4.40 6.74 -12.75
N MET A 196 -4.66 5.74 -11.93
CA MET A 196 -3.61 4.96 -11.25
C MET A 196 -2.69 4.19 -12.22
N ARG A 197 -3.16 3.84 -13.42
CA ARG A 197 -2.37 3.07 -14.41
C ARG A 197 -1.18 3.85 -14.94
N THR A 198 -1.27 5.17 -14.91
CA THR A 198 -0.24 6.10 -15.37
C THR A 198 0.61 6.66 -14.23
N THR A 199 0.65 5.97 -13.09
CA THR A 199 1.55 6.22 -11.96
C THR A 199 2.74 5.25 -11.98
N LEU A 200 3.79 5.54 -11.20
CA LEU A 200 4.92 4.60 -11.08
C LEU A 200 4.47 3.25 -10.51
N LEU A 201 3.64 3.25 -9.47
CA LEU A 201 3.07 2.02 -8.91
C LEU A 201 2.24 1.26 -9.95
N GLY A 202 1.43 1.97 -10.76
CA GLY A 202 0.62 1.35 -11.82
C GLY A 202 1.44 0.60 -12.87
N VAL A 203 2.64 1.10 -13.20
CA VAL A 203 3.58 0.42 -14.11
C VAL A 203 4.29 -0.75 -13.43
N LEU A 204 4.65 -0.61 -12.15
CA LEU A 204 5.41 -1.61 -11.41
C LEU A 204 4.56 -2.77 -10.91
N ASP A 205 3.34 -2.51 -10.42
CA ASP A 205 2.57 -3.52 -9.69
C ASP A 205 2.00 -4.61 -10.60
N SER A 206 2.82 -5.63 -10.81
CA SER A 206 2.41 -6.90 -11.39
C SER A 206 2.37 -8.02 -10.34
N THR A 207 2.38 -7.69 -9.04
CA THR A 207 2.25 -8.68 -7.96
C THR A 207 0.97 -9.49 -8.11
N VAL A 208 1.02 -10.76 -7.74
CA VAL A 208 -0.11 -11.67 -7.87
C VAL A 208 -0.90 -11.86 -6.57
N THR A 209 -0.31 -11.47 -5.44
CA THR A 209 -0.98 -11.52 -4.13
C THR A 209 -1.32 -10.13 -3.60
N PRO A 210 -2.43 -9.97 -2.84
CA PRO A 210 -2.74 -8.70 -2.20
C PRO A 210 -1.65 -8.23 -1.21
N MET A 211 -1.08 -9.17 -0.44
CA MET A 211 -0.01 -8.86 0.52
C MET A 211 1.28 -8.40 -0.17
N GLY A 212 1.63 -8.96 -1.34
CA GLY A 212 2.74 -8.48 -2.17
C GLY A 212 2.49 -7.07 -2.68
N GLY A 213 1.28 -6.75 -3.17
CA GLY A 213 0.91 -5.41 -3.62
C GLY A 213 1.03 -4.36 -2.50
N ARG A 214 0.57 -4.67 -1.28
CA ARG A 214 0.77 -3.80 -0.11
C ARG A 214 2.25 -3.59 0.22
N LEU A 215 3.05 -4.65 0.15
CA LEU A 215 4.48 -4.57 0.44
C LEU A 215 5.22 -3.74 -0.61
N LEU A 216 4.93 -3.92 -1.91
CA LEU A 216 5.50 -3.12 -3.00
C LEU A 216 5.20 -1.64 -2.81
N ARG A 217 3.95 -1.29 -2.48
CA ARG A 217 3.56 0.10 -2.18
C ARG A 217 4.37 0.66 -1.00
N ARG A 218 4.53 -0.10 0.09
CA ARG A 218 5.37 0.30 1.23
C ARG A 218 6.83 0.53 0.82
N TRP A 219 7.40 -0.33 0.01
CA TRP A 219 8.78 -0.16 -0.48
C TRP A 219 8.95 1.08 -1.34
N LEU A 220 7.98 1.35 -2.22
CA LEU A 220 7.99 2.53 -3.08
C LEU A 220 7.95 3.85 -2.28
N HIS A 221 7.15 3.88 -1.22
CA HIS A 221 7.04 5.05 -0.35
C HIS A 221 8.19 5.20 0.65
N ARG A 222 9.02 4.17 0.80
CA ARG A 222 10.17 4.15 1.72
C ARG A 222 11.39 3.48 1.08
N PRO A 223 11.97 4.09 0.02
CA PRO A 223 13.20 3.59 -0.58
C PRO A 223 14.33 3.63 0.45
N LEU A 224 15.13 2.56 0.51
CA LEU A 224 16.13 2.39 1.56
C LEU A 224 17.39 3.22 1.25
N ARG A 225 17.90 3.93 2.26
CA ARG A 225 19.19 4.61 2.19
C ARG A 225 20.36 3.64 2.39
N THR A 226 20.18 2.64 3.28
CA THR A 226 21.16 1.60 3.56
C THR A 226 21.33 0.68 2.36
N ARG A 227 22.52 0.61 1.81
CA ARG A 227 22.80 -0.06 0.52
C ARG A 227 22.80 -1.58 0.61
N GLU A 228 23.27 -2.16 1.71
CA GLU A 228 23.38 -3.61 1.82
C GLU A 228 22.04 -4.35 1.62
N PRO A 229 20.95 -3.99 2.32
CA PRO A 229 19.65 -4.60 2.06
C PRO A 229 19.16 -4.40 0.63
N VAL A 230 19.48 -3.25 0.00
CA VAL A 230 19.09 -2.96 -1.39
C VAL A 230 19.89 -3.84 -2.36
N ARG A 231 21.19 -4.02 -2.16
CA ARG A 231 22.03 -4.93 -2.96
C ARG A 231 21.51 -6.37 -2.88
N LEU A 232 21.11 -6.82 -1.68
CA LEU A 232 20.51 -8.15 -1.49
C LEU A 232 19.19 -8.32 -2.28
N ARG A 233 18.40 -7.25 -2.41
CA ARG A 233 17.20 -7.27 -3.28
C ARG A 233 17.60 -7.35 -4.75
N HIS A 234 18.58 -6.56 -5.20
CA HIS A 234 19.08 -6.63 -6.58
C HIS A 234 19.62 -8.01 -6.93
N ASP A 235 20.34 -8.66 -6.01
CA ASP A 235 20.82 -10.04 -6.18
C ASP A 235 19.68 -11.03 -6.30
N ALA A 236 18.63 -10.86 -5.49
CA ALA A 236 17.45 -11.69 -5.55
C ALA A 236 16.66 -11.50 -6.87
N VAL A 237 16.49 -10.26 -7.31
CA VAL A 237 15.87 -9.95 -8.62
C VAL A 237 16.68 -10.57 -9.76
N ALA A 238 18.02 -10.43 -9.74
CA ALA A 238 18.88 -11.01 -10.75
C ALA A 238 18.78 -12.55 -10.80
N ALA A 239 18.72 -13.19 -9.62
CA ALA A 239 18.59 -14.64 -9.54
C ALA A 239 17.24 -15.14 -10.07
N LEU A 240 16.17 -14.35 -9.96
CA LEU A 240 14.82 -14.71 -10.42
C LEU A 240 14.58 -14.48 -11.92
N LEU A 241 15.53 -13.88 -12.64
CA LEU A 241 15.43 -13.64 -14.09
C LEU A 241 15.63 -14.90 -14.93
N ASP A 242 16.13 -15.98 -14.38
CA ASP A 242 16.33 -17.29 -15.05
C ASP A 242 15.02 -18.00 -15.43
N GLY A 243 13.87 -17.45 -15.04
CA GLY A 243 12.53 -18.03 -15.22
C GLY A 243 11.92 -18.59 -13.94
N SER A 244 12.67 -18.75 -12.85
CA SER A 244 12.15 -19.17 -11.56
C SER A 244 11.15 -18.18 -10.99
N GLY A 245 11.34 -16.87 -11.24
CA GLY A 245 10.39 -15.82 -10.88
C GLY A 245 9.00 -16.03 -11.48
N ASP A 246 8.87 -16.42 -12.75
CA ASP A 246 7.57 -16.69 -13.38
C ASP A 246 6.93 -17.95 -12.82
N ALA A 247 7.72 -18.97 -12.56
CA ALA A 247 7.22 -20.20 -11.93
C ALA A 247 6.65 -19.90 -10.52
N LEU A 248 7.35 -19.09 -9.71
CA LEU A 248 6.86 -18.63 -8.41
C LEU A 248 5.55 -17.86 -8.55
N ARG A 249 5.46 -16.91 -9.48
CA ARG A 249 4.24 -16.14 -9.76
C ARG A 249 3.07 -17.07 -10.14
N GLY A 250 3.35 -18.16 -10.86
CA GLY A 250 2.38 -19.18 -11.19
C GLY A 250 1.77 -19.82 -9.95
N GLU A 251 2.60 -20.25 -8.99
CA GLU A 251 2.15 -20.84 -7.72
C GLU A 251 1.43 -19.80 -6.83
N PHE A 252 1.89 -18.56 -6.80
CA PHE A 252 1.34 -17.51 -5.94
C PHE A 252 -0.09 -17.08 -6.30
N ARG A 253 -0.58 -17.36 -7.49
CA ARG A 253 -1.98 -17.09 -7.87
C ARG A 253 -3.00 -17.82 -6.99
N ALA A 254 -2.59 -18.90 -6.35
CA ALA A 254 -3.44 -19.68 -5.46
C ALA A 254 -3.29 -19.32 -3.97
N LEU A 255 -2.38 -18.41 -3.59
CA LEU A 255 -2.05 -18.16 -2.19
C LEU A 255 -3.13 -17.39 -1.40
N GLY A 256 -3.88 -16.52 -2.04
CA GLY A 256 -4.77 -15.60 -1.32
C GLY A 256 -4.05 -14.60 -0.41
N ASP A 257 -4.78 -14.00 0.53
CA ASP A 257 -4.26 -13.01 1.49
C ASP A 257 -3.97 -13.65 2.85
N VAL A 258 -2.88 -14.41 2.92
CA VAL A 258 -2.49 -15.16 4.13
C VAL A 258 -2.25 -14.21 5.31
N GLU A 259 -1.67 -13.02 5.10
CA GLU A 259 -1.42 -12.01 6.14
C GLU A 259 -2.71 -11.62 6.88
N ARG A 260 -3.77 -11.27 6.14
CA ARG A 260 -5.07 -10.90 6.70
C ARG A 260 -5.85 -12.11 7.24
N ILE A 261 -5.70 -13.28 6.64
CA ILE A 261 -6.30 -14.52 7.15
C ILE A 261 -5.76 -14.83 8.55
N LEU A 262 -4.46 -14.75 8.77
CA LEU A 262 -3.84 -15.00 10.07
C LEU A 262 -4.32 -14.05 11.14
N THR A 263 -4.56 -12.79 10.80
CA THR A 263 -5.18 -11.82 11.73
C THR A 263 -6.60 -12.25 12.10
N ARG A 264 -7.42 -12.67 11.11
CA ARG A 264 -8.79 -13.16 11.41
C ARG A 264 -8.78 -14.44 12.23
N VAL A 265 -7.80 -15.32 12.03
CA VAL A 265 -7.60 -16.51 12.89
C VAL A 265 -7.30 -16.08 14.32
N ALA A 266 -6.37 -15.18 14.53
CA ALA A 266 -6.01 -14.66 15.85
C ALA A 266 -7.20 -13.98 16.56
N LEU A 267 -8.01 -13.23 15.82
CA LEU A 267 -9.22 -12.57 16.32
C LEU A 267 -10.44 -13.51 16.42
N ARG A 268 -10.29 -14.80 16.15
CA ARG A 268 -11.37 -15.81 16.10
C ARG A 268 -12.55 -15.41 15.21
N SER A 269 -12.27 -14.60 14.18
CA SER A 269 -13.25 -14.10 13.20
C SER A 269 -13.05 -14.67 11.80
N ALA A 270 -12.12 -15.59 11.64
CA ALA A 270 -11.87 -16.27 10.37
C ALA A 270 -13.12 -17.02 9.90
N ARG A 271 -13.36 -16.98 8.59
CA ARG A 271 -14.44 -17.71 7.93
C ARG A 271 -13.96 -19.10 7.48
N PRO A 272 -14.84 -20.07 7.25
CA PRO A 272 -14.43 -21.40 6.79
C PRO A 272 -13.56 -21.37 5.53
N ARG A 273 -13.83 -20.44 4.59
CA ARG A 273 -13.03 -20.27 3.38
C ARG A 273 -11.63 -19.73 3.65
N ASP A 274 -11.44 -18.97 4.71
CA ASP A 274 -10.10 -18.50 5.14
C ASP A 274 -9.22 -19.70 5.49
N LEU A 275 -9.78 -20.70 6.20
CA LEU A 275 -9.05 -21.91 6.57
C LEU A 275 -8.73 -22.78 5.35
N SER A 276 -9.63 -22.91 4.37
CA SER A 276 -9.33 -23.63 3.14
C SER A 276 -8.25 -22.91 2.31
N THR A 277 -8.29 -21.58 2.24
CA THR A 277 -7.25 -20.79 1.56
C THR A 277 -5.90 -20.93 2.27
N LEU A 278 -5.87 -20.89 3.61
CA LEU A 278 -4.65 -21.13 4.39
C LEU A 278 -4.12 -22.55 4.19
N ARG A 279 -4.97 -23.59 4.20
CA ARG A 279 -4.62 -24.96 3.88
C ARG A 279 -3.90 -25.05 2.53
N ASP A 280 -4.53 -24.47 1.50
CA ASP A 280 -4.03 -24.54 0.13
C ASP A 280 -2.70 -23.78 0.00
N ALA A 281 -2.57 -22.63 0.67
CA ALA A 281 -1.32 -21.87 0.74
C ALA A 281 -0.18 -22.66 1.41
N LEU A 282 -0.44 -23.30 2.55
CA LEU A 282 0.57 -24.10 3.24
C LEU A 282 0.97 -25.35 2.44
N ALA A 283 0.05 -25.93 1.69
CA ALA A 283 0.32 -27.07 0.81
C ALA A 283 1.25 -26.70 -0.38
N LEU A 284 1.33 -25.42 -0.76
CA LEU A 284 2.22 -24.95 -1.84
C LEU A 284 3.67 -24.75 -1.38
N LEU A 285 3.95 -24.60 -0.09
CA LEU A 285 5.28 -24.26 0.43
C LEU A 285 6.40 -25.20 -0.03
N PRO A 286 6.24 -26.55 -0.08
CA PRO A 286 7.29 -27.43 -0.60
C PRO A 286 7.65 -27.15 -2.06
N ARG A 287 6.65 -26.78 -2.90
CA ARG A 287 6.91 -26.42 -4.30
C ARG A 287 7.61 -25.09 -4.42
N VAL A 288 7.19 -24.09 -3.63
CA VAL A 288 7.85 -22.77 -3.57
C VAL A 288 9.32 -22.92 -3.21
N ARG A 289 9.63 -23.71 -2.16
CA ARG A 289 11.02 -23.99 -1.79
C ARG A 289 11.80 -24.71 -2.90
N GLY A 290 11.20 -25.74 -3.50
CA GLY A 290 11.83 -26.46 -4.59
C GLY A 290 12.15 -25.58 -5.79
N LEU A 291 11.39 -24.50 -6.03
CA LEU A 291 11.70 -23.51 -7.06
C LEU A 291 12.88 -22.59 -6.66
N LEU A 292 12.98 -22.22 -5.37
CA LEU A 292 14.09 -21.42 -4.85
C LEU A 292 15.42 -22.21 -4.80
N GLU A 293 15.37 -23.54 -4.67
CA GLU A 293 16.54 -24.42 -4.55
C GLU A 293 17.04 -24.95 -5.90
N ARG A 294 16.21 -24.98 -6.94
CA ARG A 294 16.51 -25.63 -8.24
C ARG A 294 17.31 -24.76 -9.21
N GLY A 295 17.53 -23.49 -8.93
CA GLY A 295 18.15 -22.60 -9.91
C GLY A 295 19.64 -22.91 -10.10
N ASP A 296 20.11 -23.03 -11.35
CA ASP A 296 21.51 -22.74 -11.75
C ASP A 296 21.83 -21.26 -11.50
N ALA A 297 20.92 -20.57 -10.80
CA ALA A 297 20.91 -19.15 -10.53
C ALA A 297 22.09 -18.73 -9.65
N LEU A 298 22.53 -17.51 -9.85
CA LEU A 298 23.50 -16.84 -8.99
C LEU A 298 23.06 -16.98 -7.52
N PRO A 299 23.96 -17.34 -6.60
CA PRO A 299 23.61 -17.49 -5.20
C PRO A 299 23.07 -16.16 -4.65
N SER A 300 21.81 -16.16 -4.18
CA SER A 300 21.21 -15.00 -3.55
C SER A 300 21.01 -15.25 -2.05
N PRO A 301 21.79 -14.58 -1.18
CA PRO A 301 21.63 -14.72 0.28
C PRO A 301 20.20 -14.38 0.74
N ARG A 302 19.53 -13.41 0.09
CA ARG A 302 18.17 -13.03 0.47
C ARG A 302 17.15 -14.12 0.12
N LEU A 303 17.25 -14.74 -1.06
CA LEU A 303 16.36 -15.86 -1.42
C LEU A 303 16.56 -17.05 -0.49
N SER A 304 17.81 -17.34 -0.12
CA SER A 304 18.12 -18.41 0.85
C SER A 304 17.51 -18.10 2.24
N ALA A 305 17.62 -16.85 2.70
CA ALA A 305 17.00 -16.42 3.96
C ALA A 305 15.47 -16.53 3.89
N LEU A 306 14.85 -16.08 2.79
CA LEU A 306 13.39 -16.19 2.59
C LEU A 306 12.94 -17.65 2.54
N SER A 307 13.70 -18.54 1.90
CA SER A 307 13.40 -19.99 1.93
C SER A 307 13.40 -20.55 3.35
N ALA A 308 14.33 -20.11 4.20
CA ALA A 308 14.35 -20.50 5.61
C ALA A 308 13.18 -19.87 6.41
N GLU A 309 12.85 -18.59 6.14
CA GLU A 309 11.74 -17.87 6.78
C GLU A 309 10.37 -18.45 6.43
N LEU A 310 10.20 -19.10 5.26
CA LEU A 310 8.98 -19.84 4.91
C LEU A 310 8.63 -20.91 5.95
N GLY A 311 9.60 -21.45 6.68
CA GLY A 311 9.40 -22.42 7.74
C GLY A 311 8.80 -23.75 7.25
N GLU A 312 8.67 -24.72 8.13
CA GLU A 312 7.98 -25.99 7.89
C GLU A 312 6.63 -26.00 8.60
N HIS A 313 5.54 -26.03 7.83
CA HIS A 313 4.18 -25.98 8.34
C HIS A 313 3.40 -27.25 7.97
N ALA A 314 4.13 -28.38 7.91
CA ALA A 314 3.53 -29.69 7.54
C ALA A 314 2.43 -30.12 8.51
N ALA A 315 2.60 -29.86 9.80
CA ALA A 315 1.61 -30.21 10.82
C ALA A 315 0.32 -29.40 10.68
N GLU A 316 0.46 -28.06 10.48
CA GLU A 316 -0.68 -27.16 10.27
C GLU A 316 -1.39 -27.46 8.94
N ALA A 317 -0.64 -27.76 7.88
CA ALA A 317 -1.19 -28.16 6.58
C ALA A 317 -1.96 -29.49 6.68
N ALA A 318 -1.40 -30.49 7.36
CA ALA A 318 -2.06 -31.80 7.59
C ALA A 318 -3.32 -31.64 8.45
N LEU A 319 -3.26 -30.85 9.52
CA LEU A 319 -4.41 -30.53 10.36
C LEU A 319 -5.56 -29.93 9.54
N LEU A 320 -5.28 -28.89 8.75
CA LEU A 320 -6.30 -28.24 7.94
C LEU A 320 -6.81 -29.17 6.81
N ALA A 321 -5.96 -29.98 6.22
CA ALA A 321 -6.34 -30.94 5.19
C ALA A 321 -7.27 -32.07 5.72
N SER A 322 -7.04 -32.50 6.96
CA SER A 322 -7.90 -33.51 7.59
C SER A 322 -9.18 -32.92 8.17
N ALA A 323 -9.17 -31.69 8.65
CA ALA A 323 -10.27 -31.09 9.39
C ALA A 323 -11.27 -30.34 8.52
N VAL A 324 -10.83 -29.68 7.43
CA VAL A 324 -11.67 -28.75 6.66
C VAL A 324 -12.00 -29.37 5.30
N VAL A 325 -13.28 -29.37 4.94
CA VAL A 325 -13.74 -29.85 3.63
C VAL A 325 -13.10 -29.06 2.48
N ALA A 326 -13.06 -29.64 1.29
CA ALA A 326 -12.44 -29.02 0.12
C ALA A 326 -13.08 -27.65 -0.23
N GLN A 327 -14.39 -27.57 -0.17
CA GLN A 327 -15.17 -26.36 -0.46
C GLN A 327 -16.11 -26.06 0.72
N PRO A 328 -15.63 -25.36 1.74
CA PRO A 328 -16.45 -25.07 2.92
C PRO A 328 -17.52 -24.01 2.63
N PRO A 329 -18.62 -24.00 3.39
CA PRO A 329 -19.65 -23.01 3.33
C PRO A 329 -19.10 -21.61 3.67
N VAL A 330 -19.88 -20.57 3.37
CA VAL A 330 -19.48 -19.19 3.65
C VAL A 330 -19.44 -18.89 5.16
N LEU A 331 -20.36 -19.48 5.92
CA LEU A 331 -20.52 -19.24 7.36
C LEU A 331 -20.45 -20.56 8.13
N ALA A 332 -19.70 -20.59 9.21
CA ALA A 332 -19.57 -21.77 10.06
C ALA A 332 -20.91 -22.23 10.68
N ARG A 333 -21.83 -21.28 10.94
CA ARG A 333 -23.17 -21.58 11.49
C ARG A 333 -24.07 -22.38 10.54
N ASP A 334 -23.74 -22.43 9.25
CA ASP A 334 -24.53 -23.20 8.28
C ASP A 334 -24.22 -24.69 8.35
N GLY A 335 -23.14 -25.09 9.04
CA GLY A 335 -22.65 -26.45 9.14
C GLY A 335 -21.97 -26.95 7.86
N GLY A 336 -21.31 -28.13 7.91
CA GLY A 336 -20.62 -28.71 6.77
C GLY A 336 -19.20 -28.16 6.52
N VAL A 337 -18.55 -27.64 7.55
CA VAL A 337 -17.16 -27.13 7.51
C VAL A 337 -16.17 -28.25 7.76
N ILE A 338 -16.44 -29.09 8.78
CA ILE A 338 -15.55 -30.16 9.21
C ILE A 338 -15.70 -31.35 8.28
N ALA A 339 -14.58 -31.94 7.85
CA ALA A 339 -14.55 -33.09 6.97
C ALA A 339 -15.05 -34.36 7.67
N ASP A 340 -15.65 -35.25 6.89
CA ASP A 340 -16.06 -36.56 7.38
C ASP A 340 -14.81 -37.38 7.78
N GLY A 341 -14.92 -38.12 8.87
CA GLY A 341 -13.82 -38.90 9.44
C GLY A 341 -12.87 -38.11 10.35
N TYR A 342 -13.08 -36.80 10.52
CA TYR A 342 -12.26 -35.97 11.44
C TYR A 342 -12.67 -36.16 12.91
N ASP A 343 -13.98 -36.30 13.20
CA ASP A 343 -14.48 -36.46 14.54
C ASP A 343 -15.64 -37.48 14.56
N ALA A 344 -15.43 -38.59 15.26
CA ALA A 344 -16.37 -39.71 15.29
C ALA A 344 -17.77 -39.34 15.87
N GLU A 345 -17.84 -38.46 16.87
CA GLU A 345 -19.10 -37.97 17.42
C GLU A 345 -19.87 -37.15 16.41
N LEU A 346 -19.20 -36.27 15.65
CA LEU A 346 -19.82 -35.50 14.60
C LEU A 346 -20.36 -36.38 13.48
N ASP A 347 -19.60 -37.36 13.06
CA ASP A 347 -20.02 -38.32 12.02
C ASP A 347 -21.24 -39.14 12.44
N GLU A 348 -21.30 -39.62 13.71
CA GLU A 348 -22.47 -40.30 14.25
C GLU A 348 -23.71 -39.37 14.23
N LEU A 349 -23.57 -38.11 14.66
CA LEU A 349 -24.65 -37.14 14.65
C LEU A 349 -25.16 -36.80 13.24
N ARG A 350 -24.26 -36.74 12.26
CA ARG A 350 -24.61 -36.54 10.84
C ARG A 350 -25.32 -37.76 10.25
N THR A 351 -24.86 -38.98 10.58
CA THR A 351 -25.49 -40.24 10.17
C THR A 351 -26.90 -40.32 10.69
N LEU A 352 -27.14 -40.03 11.98
CA LEU A 352 -28.47 -40.01 12.57
C LEU A 352 -29.40 -38.99 11.86
N SER A 353 -28.88 -37.83 11.41
CA SER A 353 -29.67 -36.85 10.65
C SER A 353 -29.97 -37.32 9.22
N THR A 354 -29.09 -38.11 8.60
CA THR A 354 -29.23 -38.63 7.22
C THR A 354 -30.18 -39.84 7.20
N ASP A 355 -30.02 -40.77 8.15
CA ASP A 355 -30.88 -41.94 8.30
C ASP A 355 -32.35 -41.57 8.54
N ALA A 356 -32.57 -40.46 9.23
CA ALA A 356 -33.91 -39.91 9.39
C ALA A 356 -34.56 -39.47 8.07
N ASN A 357 -33.80 -38.93 7.11
CA ASN A 357 -34.32 -38.62 5.78
C ASN A 357 -34.71 -39.89 5.02
N ALA A 358 -33.90 -40.95 5.12
CA ALA A 358 -34.22 -42.25 4.55
C ALA A 358 -35.48 -42.85 5.20
N PHE A 359 -35.58 -42.76 6.53
CA PHE A 359 -36.78 -43.18 7.27
C PHE A 359 -38.02 -42.40 6.83
N LEU A 360 -37.95 -41.07 6.57
CA LEU A 360 -39.10 -40.28 6.12
C LEU A 360 -39.58 -40.72 4.73
N VAL A 361 -38.69 -41.06 3.84
CA VAL A 361 -39.02 -41.61 2.50
C VAL A 361 -39.68 -42.98 2.63
N GLU A 362 -39.18 -43.83 3.51
CA GLU A 362 -39.75 -45.17 3.79
C GLU A 362 -41.12 -45.01 4.48
N LEU A 363 -41.25 -44.13 5.46
CA LEU A 363 -42.52 -43.79 6.12
C LEU A 363 -43.56 -43.30 5.09
N GLU A 364 -43.18 -42.43 4.17
CA GLU A 364 -44.07 -41.92 3.12
C GLU A 364 -44.59 -43.07 2.25
N ALA A 365 -43.68 -43.99 1.83
CA ALA A 365 -44.04 -45.15 1.03
C ALA A 365 -44.97 -46.08 1.81
N ARG A 366 -44.67 -46.38 3.07
CA ARG A 366 -45.45 -47.24 3.96
C ARG A 366 -46.83 -46.65 4.23
N GLU A 367 -46.92 -45.36 4.56
CA GLU A 367 -48.20 -44.71 4.85
C GLU A 367 -49.07 -44.56 3.59
N ARG A 368 -48.48 -44.35 2.40
CA ARG A 368 -49.22 -44.40 1.13
C ARG A 368 -49.80 -45.80 0.89
N ALA A 369 -49.04 -46.85 1.13
CA ALA A 369 -49.53 -48.20 0.98
C ALA A 369 -50.63 -48.56 1.99
N ALA A 370 -50.47 -48.17 3.25
CA ALA A 370 -51.42 -48.43 4.32
C ALA A 370 -52.73 -47.66 4.17
N THR A 371 -52.68 -46.38 3.74
CA THR A 371 -53.85 -45.53 3.61
C THR A 371 -54.53 -45.62 2.24
N GLY A 372 -53.82 -46.11 1.23
CA GLY A 372 -54.27 -46.10 -0.17
C GLY A 372 -54.36 -44.67 -0.76
N ILE A 373 -53.70 -43.67 -0.14
CA ILE A 373 -53.73 -42.26 -0.56
C ILE A 373 -52.41 -41.99 -1.32
N ASN A 374 -52.45 -42.13 -2.64
CA ASN A 374 -51.26 -41.95 -3.48
C ASN A 374 -50.69 -40.50 -3.46
N THR A 375 -51.50 -39.51 -3.07
CA THR A 375 -51.09 -38.12 -2.98
C THR A 375 -50.56 -37.70 -1.61
N LEU A 376 -50.47 -38.62 -0.66
CA LEU A 376 -49.86 -38.41 0.67
C LEU A 376 -48.40 -38.05 0.51
N LYS A 377 -47.95 -37.01 1.19
CA LYS A 377 -46.55 -36.60 1.23
C LYS A 377 -46.11 -36.40 2.67
N VAL A 378 -44.88 -36.83 2.98
CA VAL A 378 -44.19 -36.44 4.21
C VAL A 378 -43.31 -35.22 3.90
N GLY A 379 -43.41 -34.17 4.71
CA GLY A 379 -42.70 -32.94 4.50
C GLY A 379 -42.24 -32.31 5.80
N TYR A 380 -41.37 -31.29 5.68
CA TYR A 380 -40.89 -30.49 6.82
C TYR A 380 -41.20 -29.00 6.63
N ASN A 381 -41.57 -28.34 7.70
CA ASN A 381 -41.75 -26.88 7.73
C ASN A 381 -41.08 -26.31 8.98
N ARG A 382 -40.32 -25.23 8.83
CA ARG A 382 -39.56 -24.58 9.94
C ARG A 382 -40.43 -24.18 11.14
N VAL A 383 -41.71 -23.86 10.91
CA VAL A 383 -42.64 -23.39 11.97
C VAL A 383 -43.36 -24.58 12.63
N HIS A 384 -43.68 -25.61 11.85
CA HIS A 384 -44.55 -26.70 12.29
C HIS A 384 -43.84 -28.08 12.33
N GLY A 385 -42.55 -28.16 12.05
CA GLY A 385 -41.79 -29.41 12.02
C GLY A 385 -42.19 -30.37 10.90
N TYR A 386 -42.04 -31.65 11.13
CA TYR A 386 -42.45 -32.72 10.19
C TYR A 386 -43.96 -32.93 10.17
N TYR A 387 -44.48 -33.20 9.00
CA TYR A 387 -45.93 -33.43 8.83
C TYR A 387 -46.19 -34.41 7.68
N ILE A 388 -47.34 -35.13 7.78
CA ILE A 388 -47.97 -35.89 6.71
C ILE A 388 -49.01 -34.98 6.07
N GLU A 389 -48.89 -34.63 4.79
CA GLU A 389 -49.81 -33.81 4.05
C GLU A 389 -50.76 -34.68 3.21
N ILE A 390 -52.05 -34.49 3.37
CA ILE A 390 -53.11 -35.16 2.63
C ILE A 390 -54.02 -34.11 1.99
N GLY A 391 -54.30 -34.24 0.71
CA GLY A 391 -55.23 -33.34 0.01
C GLY A 391 -56.62 -33.42 0.60
N LYS A 392 -57.35 -32.31 0.65
CA LYS A 392 -58.69 -32.22 1.26
C LYS A 392 -59.70 -33.26 0.77
N GLY A 393 -59.61 -33.66 -0.52
CA GLY A 393 -60.48 -34.70 -1.09
C GLY A 393 -60.26 -36.11 -0.51
N ALA A 394 -59.11 -36.33 0.10
CA ALA A 394 -58.76 -37.61 0.72
C ALA A 394 -58.66 -37.53 2.26
N ALA A 395 -58.86 -36.34 2.86
CA ALA A 395 -58.71 -36.13 4.31
C ALA A 395 -59.68 -36.98 5.17
N ALA A 396 -60.86 -37.31 4.66
CA ALA A 396 -61.80 -38.21 5.34
C ALA A 396 -61.31 -39.68 5.44
N ARG A 397 -60.27 -40.04 4.69
CA ARG A 397 -59.62 -41.36 4.71
C ARG A 397 -58.38 -41.40 5.61
N ALA A 398 -58.09 -40.28 6.29
CA ALA A 398 -56.94 -40.25 7.22
C ALA A 398 -57.21 -41.20 8.39
N PRO A 399 -56.22 -42.03 8.77
CA PRO A 399 -56.37 -42.95 9.91
C PRO A 399 -56.61 -42.23 11.22
N THR A 400 -57.31 -42.90 12.16
CA THR A 400 -57.71 -42.32 13.46
C THR A 400 -56.51 -41.96 14.37
N HIS A 401 -55.37 -42.59 14.16
CA HIS A 401 -54.14 -42.30 14.89
C HIS A 401 -53.36 -41.07 14.36
N TYR A 402 -53.83 -40.45 13.25
CA TYR A 402 -53.28 -39.24 12.77
C TYR A 402 -53.83 -38.04 13.55
N THR A 403 -52.95 -37.33 14.23
CA THR A 403 -53.35 -36.08 14.93
C THR A 403 -53.22 -34.89 13.96
N ARG A 404 -54.30 -34.17 13.72
CA ARG A 404 -54.32 -33.03 12.82
C ARG A 404 -53.54 -31.88 13.43
N ARG A 405 -52.54 -31.35 12.71
CA ARG A 405 -51.66 -30.26 13.14
C ARG A 405 -52.01 -28.96 12.47
N GLN A 406 -52.44 -28.95 11.20
CA GLN A 406 -52.80 -27.73 10.46
C GLN A 406 -53.77 -28.02 9.33
N THR A 407 -54.72 -27.07 9.09
CA THR A 407 -55.61 -27.09 7.92
C THR A 407 -55.19 -25.99 6.96
N LEU A 408 -54.93 -26.33 5.70
CA LEU A 408 -54.63 -25.42 4.60
C LEU A 408 -55.81 -25.33 3.63
N THR A 409 -55.74 -24.39 2.66
CA THR A 409 -56.80 -24.19 1.66
C THR A 409 -57.06 -25.45 0.81
N GLY A 410 -56.01 -26.22 0.47
CA GLY A 410 -56.07 -27.41 -0.39
C GLY A 410 -55.69 -28.74 0.26
N ALA A 411 -55.19 -28.74 1.50
CA ALA A 411 -54.69 -29.95 2.17
C ALA A 411 -54.83 -29.84 3.68
N GLU A 412 -54.72 -30.97 4.35
CA GLU A 412 -54.62 -31.06 5.81
C GLU A 412 -53.29 -31.73 6.17
N ARG A 413 -52.69 -31.24 7.26
CA ARG A 413 -51.38 -31.73 7.77
C ARG A 413 -51.62 -32.42 9.10
N TYR A 414 -50.98 -33.60 9.18
CA TYR A 414 -51.13 -34.50 10.32
C TYR A 414 -49.73 -34.83 10.88
N ILE A 415 -49.71 -35.32 12.13
CA ILE A 415 -48.54 -35.88 12.78
C ILE A 415 -48.92 -37.21 13.41
N THR A 416 -47.99 -38.17 13.44
CA THR A 416 -48.10 -39.41 14.18
C THR A 416 -47.11 -39.41 15.34
N GLU A 417 -47.31 -40.26 16.37
CA GLU A 417 -46.37 -40.39 17.48
C GLU A 417 -44.98 -40.84 17.00
N GLU A 418 -44.94 -41.76 16.01
CA GLU A 418 -43.69 -42.21 15.39
C GLU A 418 -42.95 -41.06 14.68
N LEU A 419 -43.67 -40.28 13.88
CA LEU A 419 -43.08 -39.11 13.19
C LEU A 419 -42.59 -38.07 14.19
N LYS A 420 -43.29 -37.88 15.30
CA LYS A 420 -42.88 -36.95 16.37
C LYS A 420 -41.62 -37.45 17.09
N ALA A 421 -41.54 -38.75 17.39
CA ALA A 421 -40.35 -39.31 18.02
C ALA A 421 -39.09 -39.20 17.12
N VAL A 422 -39.26 -39.37 15.81
CA VAL A 422 -38.18 -39.14 14.82
C VAL A 422 -37.87 -37.68 14.74
N GLU A 423 -38.88 -36.75 14.69
CA GLU A 423 -38.65 -35.29 14.69
C GLU A 423 -37.76 -34.88 15.86
N ASP A 424 -38.10 -35.29 17.08
CA ASP A 424 -37.33 -34.94 18.28
C ASP A 424 -35.90 -35.45 18.24
N LYS A 425 -35.67 -36.66 17.72
CA LYS A 425 -34.32 -37.24 17.55
C LYS A 425 -33.50 -36.50 16.50
N VAL A 426 -34.13 -36.16 15.36
CA VAL A 426 -33.44 -35.51 14.23
C VAL A 426 -33.07 -34.08 14.56
N LEU A 427 -34.02 -33.33 15.12
CA LEU A 427 -33.78 -31.92 15.52
C LEU A 427 -32.67 -31.85 16.58
N SER A 428 -32.72 -32.73 17.60
CA SER A 428 -31.69 -32.85 18.63
C SER A 428 -30.33 -33.22 18.04
N ALA A 429 -30.29 -34.20 17.12
CA ALA A 429 -29.04 -34.63 16.48
C ALA A 429 -28.45 -33.49 15.62
N ARG A 430 -29.28 -32.72 14.89
CA ARG A 430 -28.84 -31.60 14.07
C ARG A 430 -28.30 -30.45 14.91
N GLU A 431 -29.00 -30.07 15.98
CA GLU A 431 -28.54 -29.03 16.90
C GLU A 431 -27.20 -29.42 17.56
N ARG A 432 -27.10 -30.66 18.03
CA ARG A 432 -25.87 -31.20 18.60
C ARG A 432 -24.75 -31.26 17.58
N SER A 433 -25.03 -31.67 16.34
CA SER A 433 -24.06 -31.65 15.22
C SER A 433 -23.50 -30.26 14.96
N LEU A 434 -24.36 -29.23 14.87
CA LEU A 434 -23.92 -27.83 14.68
C LEU A 434 -23.11 -27.33 15.88
N ALA A 435 -23.52 -27.66 17.11
CA ALA A 435 -22.77 -27.29 18.32
C ALA A 435 -21.39 -27.98 18.38
N ARG A 436 -21.32 -29.30 18.03
CA ARG A 436 -20.07 -30.03 17.96
C ARG A 436 -19.16 -29.47 16.88
N GLU A 437 -19.69 -29.21 15.70
CA GLU A 437 -18.93 -28.64 14.57
C GLU A 437 -18.36 -27.27 14.93
N LYS A 438 -19.13 -26.42 15.62
CA LYS A 438 -18.66 -25.12 16.12
C LYS A 438 -17.50 -25.31 17.12
N LEU A 439 -17.63 -26.25 18.07
CA LEU A 439 -16.57 -26.52 19.05
C LEU A 439 -15.28 -26.95 18.36
N LEU A 440 -15.35 -27.85 17.36
CA LEU A 440 -14.21 -28.30 16.59
C LEU A 440 -13.59 -27.15 15.79
N TYR A 441 -14.41 -26.32 15.16
CA TYR A 441 -13.98 -25.13 14.42
C TYR A 441 -13.25 -24.13 15.31
N ASP A 442 -13.82 -23.81 16.49
CA ASP A 442 -13.18 -22.94 17.46
C ASP A 442 -11.84 -23.51 17.96
N GLY A 443 -11.75 -24.82 18.15
CA GLY A 443 -10.51 -25.54 18.49
C GLY A 443 -9.44 -25.47 17.39
N LEU A 444 -9.84 -25.52 16.11
CA LEU A 444 -8.91 -25.31 15.00
C LEU A 444 -8.33 -23.90 15.01
N LEU A 445 -9.17 -22.87 15.22
CA LEU A 445 -8.70 -21.48 15.30
C LEU A 445 -7.73 -21.32 16.48
N GLU A 446 -7.98 -21.94 17.62
CA GLU A 446 -7.12 -21.87 18.80
C GLU A 446 -5.75 -22.54 18.55
N THR A 447 -5.75 -23.72 17.92
CA THR A 447 -4.53 -24.42 17.54
C THR A 447 -3.67 -23.61 16.57
N LEU A 448 -4.29 -22.99 15.56
CA LEU A 448 -3.59 -22.11 14.61
C LEU A 448 -3.09 -20.82 15.27
N ALA A 449 -3.87 -20.23 16.18
CA ALA A 449 -3.48 -19.03 16.92
C ALA A 449 -2.24 -19.27 17.81
N ALA A 450 -2.07 -20.47 18.35
CA ALA A 450 -0.87 -20.86 19.09
C ALA A 450 0.40 -20.89 18.20
N ARG A 451 0.24 -20.98 16.88
CA ARG A 451 1.33 -21.01 15.88
C ARG A 451 1.42 -19.72 15.06
N LEU A 452 0.81 -18.64 15.54
CA LEU A 452 0.65 -17.38 14.79
C LEU A 452 1.98 -16.79 14.32
N GLU A 453 3.00 -16.72 15.20
CA GLU A 453 4.27 -16.06 14.90
C GLU A 453 5.05 -16.74 13.75
N PRO A 454 5.29 -18.06 13.74
CA PRO A 454 5.91 -18.71 12.60
C PRO A 454 5.09 -18.60 11.31
N LEU A 455 3.76 -18.67 11.37
CA LEU A 455 2.89 -18.48 10.21
C LEU A 455 2.96 -17.06 9.65
N ARG A 456 3.10 -16.04 10.49
CA ARG A 456 3.28 -14.65 10.05
C ARG A 456 4.62 -14.42 9.38
N ARG A 457 5.71 -15.03 9.89
CA ARG A 457 7.01 -15.00 9.20
C ARG A 457 6.91 -15.62 7.82
N CYS A 458 6.24 -16.74 7.70
CA CYS A 458 5.94 -17.37 6.41
C CYS A 458 5.17 -16.42 5.47
N ALA A 459 4.10 -15.79 5.94
CA ALA A 459 3.31 -14.84 5.15
C ALA A 459 4.14 -13.63 4.70
N SER A 460 5.00 -13.09 5.57
CA SER A 460 5.92 -12.01 5.22
C SER A 460 6.95 -12.41 4.16
N ALA A 461 7.51 -13.63 4.28
CA ALA A 461 8.44 -14.18 3.29
C ALA A 461 7.74 -14.38 1.92
N LEU A 462 6.52 -14.89 1.90
CA LEU A 462 5.71 -15.03 0.69
C LEU A 462 5.41 -13.67 0.04
N ALA A 463 5.08 -12.65 0.83
CA ALA A 463 4.84 -11.30 0.33
C ALA A 463 6.11 -10.70 -0.30
N GLU A 464 7.28 -10.88 0.33
CA GLU A 464 8.55 -10.40 -0.21
C GLU A 464 8.96 -11.15 -1.48
N LEU A 465 8.79 -12.47 -1.52
CA LEU A 465 9.01 -13.27 -2.72
C LEU A 465 8.14 -12.83 -3.90
N ASP A 466 6.86 -12.49 -3.64
CA ASP A 466 5.96 -11.97 -4.68
C ASP A 466 6.44 -10.60 -5.22
N VAL A 467 6.92 -9.70 -4.34
CA VAL A 467 7.49 -8.42 -4.77
C VAL A 467 8.77 -8.63 -5.58
N LEU A 468 9.69 -9.48 -5.13
CA LEU A 468 10.94 -9.74 -5.84
C LEU A 468 10.69 -10.40 -7.21
N ALA A 469 9.74 -11.35 -7.29
CA ALA A 469 9.31 -11.94 -8.55
C ALA A 469 8.61 -10.95 -9.47
N CYS A 470 7.83 -10.02 -8.92
CA CYS A 470 7.23 -8.90 -9.64
C CYS A 470 8.31 -7.99 -10.24
N LEU A 471 9.33 -7.58 -9.46
CA LEU A 471 10.42 -6.74 -9.93
C LEU A 471 11.27 -7.44 -11.00
N ALA A 472 11.50 -8.75 -10.88
CA ALA A 472 12.19 -9.53 -11.91
C ALA A 472 11.37 -9.59 -13.21
N GLU A 473 10.07 -9.81 -13.12
CA GLU A 473 9.17 -9.81 -14.27
C GLU A 473 9.16 -8.44 -14.96
N ARG A 474 9.05 -7.34 -14.20
CA ARG A 474 9.11 -5.98 -14.76
C ARG A 474 10.46 -5.69 -15.40
N ALA A 475 11.56 -6.07 -14.76
CA ALA A 475 12.91 -5.89 -15.31
C ALA A 475 13.06 -6.55 -16.70
N ARG A 476 12.52 -7.77 -16.86
CA ARG A 476 12.54 -8.48 -18.13
C ARG A 476 11.56 -7.89 -19.14
N ALA A 477 10.31 -7.64 -18.73
CA ALA A 477 9.25 -7.17 -19.61
C ALA A 477 9.51 -5.76 -20.17
N LEU A 478 10.19 -4.90 -19.38
CA LEU A 478 10.45 -3.50 -19.71
C LEU A 478 11.91 -3.24 -20.10
N ASP A 479 12.73 -4.29 -20.24
CA ASP A 479 14.16 -4.18 -20.58
C ASP A 479 14.90 -3.21 -19.64
N TRP A 480 14.83 -3.47 -18.34
CA TRP A 480 15.50 -2.68 -17.31
C TRP A 480 16.81 -3.33 -16.87
N ALA A 481 17.83 -2.50 -16.67
CA ALA A 481 19.16 -2.97 -16.27
C ALA A 481 19.34 -2.93 -14.75
N ARG A 482 20.23 -3.81 -14.26
CA ARG A 482 20.63 -3.81 -12.85
C ARG A 482 21.43 -2.55 -12.52
N PRO A 483 21.01 -1.73 -11.52
CA PRO A 483 21.79 -0.59 -11.07
C PRO A 483 22.96 -1.03 -10.17
N GLU A 484 24.01 -0.23 -10.17
CA GLU A 484 25.14 -0.34 -9.25
C GLU A 484 25.04 0.74 -8.17
N LEU A 485 25.06 0.35 -6.89
CA LEU A 485 25.13 1.28 -5.77
C LEU A 485 26.59 1.47 -5.35
N SER A 486 27.16 2.63 -5.68
CA SER A 486 28.54 3.00 -5.41
C SER A 486 28.72 3.59 -3.99
N ASP A 487 29.92 3.42 -3.43
CA ASP A 487 30.33 4.12 -2.20
C ASP A 487 30.91 5.51 -2.51
N ALA A 488 31.38 5.71 -3.74
CA ALA A 488 31.83 7.01 -4.22
C ALA A 488 30.61 7.92 -4.51
N PRO A 489 30.73 9.23 -4.29
CA PRO A 489 29.70 10.19 -4.67
C PRO A 489 29.48 10.21 -6.19
N GLY A 490 28.31 10.68 -6.62
CA GLY A 490 27.98 10.88 -8.03
C GLY A 490 26.76 10.07 -8.49
N ILE A 491 26.21 10.50 -9.62
CA ILE A 491 25.09 9.82 -10.31
C ILE A 491 25.47 9.72 -11.78
N ARG A 492 25.58 8.49 -12.28
CA ARG A 492 25.78 8.18 -13.70
C ARG A 492 24.61 7.34 -14.19
N ILE A 493 23.89 7.84 -15.18
CA ILE A 493 22.83 7.12 -15.87
C ILE A 493 23.12 7.21 -17.37
N GLU A 494 23.21 6.07 -18.03
CA GLU A 494 23.44 5.95 -19.47
C GLU A 494 22.15 5.46 -20.13
N ALA A 495 21.70 6.17 -21.17
CA ALA A 495 20.46 5.89 -21.91
C ALA A 495 19.25 5.71 -20.98
N GLY A 496 19.07 6.63 -20.02
CA GLY A 496 17.94 6.63 -19.10
C GLY A 496 16.62 6.88 -19.82
N ARG A 497 15.55 6.19 -19.38
CA ARG A 497 14.19 6.29 -19.92
C ARG A 497 13.21 6.60 -18.81
N HIS A 498 12.10 7.26 -19.12
CA HIS A 498 11.08 7.54 -18.10
C HIS A 498 10.13 6.35 -17.96
N PRO A 499 10.09 5.66 -16.80
CA PRO A 499 9.39 4.39 -16.64
C PRO A 499 7.90 4.44 -17.01
N VAL A 500 7.23 5.55 -16.67
CA VAL A 500 5.79 5.70 -16.91
C VAL A 500 5.52 6.17 -18.34
N VAL A 501 6.24 7.20 -18.81
CA VAL A 501 6.02 7.76 -20.15
C VAL A 501 6.30 6.72 -21.23
N GLU A 502 7.37 5.93 -21.08
CA GLU A 502 7.70 4.83 -21.99
C GLU A 502 6.62 3.74 -21.99
N ALA A 503 6.07 3.37 -20.82
CA ALA A 503 5.06 2.33 -20.72
C ALA A 503 3.69 2.74 -21.30
N VAL A 504 3.40 4.05 -21.39
CA VAL A 504 2.08 4.56 -21.83
C VAL A 504 2.08 5.03 -23.29
N ARG A 505 3.23 5.45 -23.82
CA ARG A 505 3.35 5.91 -25.21
C ARG A 505 3.50 4.75 -26.19
N GLU A 506 2.89 4.89 -27.37
CA GLU A 506 3.10 3.98 -28.50
C GLU A 506 4.40 4.30 -29.26
N GLU A 507 4.84 5.56 -29.20
CA GLU A 507 6.08 6.01 -29.85
C GLU A 507 7.31 5.67 -29.00
N PRO A 508 8.45 5.28 -29.64
CA PRO A 508 9.69 4.99 -28.93
C PRO A 508 10.12 6.18 -28.07
N PHE A 509 10.53 5.92 -26.83
CA PHE A 509 11.08 6.92 -25.94
C PHE A 509 12.53 7.25 -26.33
N THR A 510 12.89 8.54 -26.38
CA THR A 510 14.28 8.99 -26.61
C THR A 510 15.08 8.89 -25.30
N PRO A 511 16.05 7.97 -25.19
CA PRO A 511 16.87 7.82 -23.98
C PRO A 511 17.81 9.02 -23.79
N ASN A 512 18.10 9.35 -22.54
CA ASN A 512 19.01 10.46 -22.20
C ASN A 512 19.94 10.10 -21.05
N ASP A 513 21.17 10.62 -21.12
CA ASP A 513 22.19 10.41 -20.10
C ASP A 513 22.10 11.44 -18.97
N LEU A 514 22.60 11.05 -17.79
CA LEU A 514 22.86 11.95 -16.67
C LEU A 514 24.25 11.67 -16.09
N LEU A 515 25.06 12.72 -15.98
CA LEU A 515 26.38 12.66 -15.35
C LEU A 515 26.51 13.77 -14.31
N LEU A 516 26.59 13.39 -13.02
CA LEU A 516 26.81 14.31 -11.91
C LEU A 516 27.91 13.76 -10.99
N ASP A 517 28.98 14.54 -10.77
CA ASP A 517 30.12 14.24 -9.87
C ASP A 517 30.73 12.84 -10.08
N CYS A 518 30.82 12.41 -11.35
CA CYS A 518 31.29 11.08 -11.75
C CYS A 518 32.74 11.15 -12.22
N GLU A 519 33.70 11.04 -11.32
CA GLU A 519 35.12 10.94 -11.71
C GLU A 519 35.38 9.64 -12.48
N PRO A 520 36.25 9.71 -13.53
CA PRO A 520 36.99 10.86 -14.05
C PRO A 520 36.19 11.74 -15.04
N ASP A 521 35.00 11.36 -15.44
CA ASP A 521 34.31 11.95 -16.61
C ASP A 521 33.75 13.36 -16.35
N CYS A 522 33.25 13.64 -15.15
CA CYS A 522 32.69 14.95 -14.79
C CYS A 522 33.02 15.34 -13.34
N PRO A 523 34.30 15.53 -12.99
CA PRO A 523 34.64 15.90 -11.62
C PRO A 523 34.01 17.25 -11.24
N ARG A 524 33.35 17.33 -10.10
CA ARG A 524 32.68 18.52 -9.56
C ARG A 524 31.39 18.99 -10.25
N ARG A 525 30.95 18.38 -11.35
CA ARG A 525 29.68 18.71 -11.99
C ARG A 525 28.50 18.27 -11.13
N ARG A 526 27.94 19.15 -10.31
CA ARG A 526 26.88 18.82 -9.36
C ARG A 526 25.52 19.42 -9.74
N MET A 527 25.51 20.46 -10.59
CA MET A 527 24.28 21.09 -11.04
C MET A 527 24.22 21.14 -12.57
N LEU A 528 23.07 20.80 -13.13
CA LEU A 528 22.72 21.03 -14.53
C LEU A 528 21.68 22.13 -14.64
N VAL A 529 22.02 23.22 -15.32
CA VAL A 529 21.06 24.21 -15.78
C VAL A 529 20.47 23.73 -17.09
N ILE A 530 19.17 23.44 -17.10
CA ILE A 530 18.47 22.79 -18.21
C ILE A 530 17.62 23.83 -18.94
N THR A 531 17.97 24.10 -20.21
CA THR A 531 17.25 25.03 -21.08
C THR A 531 16.51 24.30 -22.21
N GLY A 532 15.71 25.01 -22.99
CA GLY A 532 14.96 24.45 -24.12
C GLY A 532 13.46 24.74 -24.08
N PRO A 533 12.72 24.37 -25.14
CA PRO A 533 11.30 24.68 -25.26
C PRO A 533 10.44 23.97 -24.21
N ASN A 534 9.26 24.56 -23.91
CA ASN A 534 8.34 24.00 -22.90
C ASN A 534 7.89 22.56 -23.19
N MET A 535 7.65 22.22 -24.44
CA MET A 535 7.24 20.87 -24.87
C MET A 535 8.43 19.96 -25.16
N GLY A 536 9.67 20.42 -24.96
CA GLY A 536 10.88 19.65 -25.23
C GLY A 536 11.10 18.46 -24.29
N GLY A 537 10.46 18.43 -23.11
CA GLY A 537 10.56 17.33 -22.16
C GLY A 537 11.47 17.60 -20.95
N LYS A 538 11.74 18.88 -20.60
CA LYS A 538 12.58 19.23 -19.42
C LYS A 538 12.13 18.55 -18.14
N SER A 539 10.87 18.72 -17.76
CA SER A 539 10.28 18.11 -16.55
C SER A 539 10.27 16.58 -16.61
N THR A 540 10.05 16.00 -17.81
CA THR A 540 10.12 14.55 -18.05
C THR A 540 11.53 14.02 -17.80
N TYR A 541 12.56 14.71 -18.33
CA TYR A 541 13.96 14.34 -18.11
C TYR A 541 14.36 14.42 -16.63
N MET A 542 13.94 15.45 -15.92
CA MET A 542 14.22 15.55 -14.48
C MET A 542 13.55 14.44 -13.68
N ARG A 543 12.22 14.22 -13.91
CA ARG A 543 11.47 13.14 -13.23
C ARG A 543 12.05 11.76 -13.54
N GLN A 544 12.43 11.48 -14.79
CA GLN A 544 13.10 10.26 -15.22
C GLN A 544 14.28 9.91 -14.30
N ASN A 545 15.19 10.87 -14.09
CA ASN A 545 16.38 10.64 -13.30
C ASN A 545 16.08 10.41 -11.82
N ALA A 546 15.13 11.16 -11.25
CA ALA A 546 14.69 10.95 -9.87
C ALA A 546 14.01 9.58 -9.69
N LEU A 547 13.19 9.15 -10.65
CA LEU A 547 12.53 7.83 -10.61
C LEU A 547 13.53 6.69 -10.77
N ILE A 548 14.56 6.83 -11.60
CA ILE A 548 15.65 5.85 -11.72
C ILE A 548 16.38 5.69 -10.38
N VAL A 549 16.75 6.81 -9.73
CA VAL A 549 17.38 6.79 -8.40
C VAL A 549 16.48 6.14 -7.36
N LEU A 550 15.20 6.50 -7.35
CA LEU A 550 14.21 5.93 -6.42
C LEU A 550 14.06 4.41 -6.63
N LEU A 551 13.88 3.96 -7.86
CA LEU A 551 13.75 2.52 -8.21
C LEU A 551 14.97 1.72 -7.76
N ALA A 552 16.19 2.25 -8.00
CA ALA A 552 17.42 1.62 -7.55
C ALA A 552 17.41 1.39 -6.02
N HIS A 553 16.94 2.36 -5.24
CA HIS A 553 16.88 2.29 -3.78
C HIS A 553 15.65 1.51 -3.22
N VAL A 554 14.66 1.24 -4.05
CA VAL A 554 13.59 0.26 -3.74
C VAL A 554 14.10 -1.18 -3.82
N GLY A 555 15.13 -1.40 -4.62
CA GLY A 555 15.69 -2.72 -4.93
C GLY A 555 15.26 -3.26 -6.29
N SER A 556 14.70 -2.40 -7.15
CA SER A 556 14.32 -2.72 -8.53
C SER A 556 15.49 -2.54 -9.48
N PHE A 557 15.44 -3.20 -10.63
CA PHE A 557 16.18 -2.79 -11.81
C PHE A 557 15.60 -1.48 -12.35
N VAL A 558 16.32 -0.79 -13.22
CA VAL A 558 16.02 0.58 -13.65
C VAL A 558 15.95 0.73 -15.16
N PRO A 559 15.11 1.63 -15.69
CA PRO A 559 14.98 1.91 -17.11
C PRO A 559 16.20 2.71 -17.63
N ALA A 560 17.33 2.05 -17.78
CA ALA A 560 18.58 2.60 -18.30
C ALA A 560 19.44 1.49 -18.89
N ALA A 561 20.38 1.81 -19.77
CA ALA A 561 21.38 0.85 -20.21
C ALA A 561 22.37 0.55 -19.08
N ARG A 562 22.72 1.58 -18.29
CA ARG A 562 23.58 1.47 -17.11
C ARG A 562 23.22 2.57 -16.11
N ALA A 563 23.25 2.25 -14.82
CA ALA A 563 23.10 3.24 -13.75
C ALA A 563 24.08 2.94 -12.62
N VAL A 564 24.87 3.94 -12.22
CA VAL A 564 25.77 3.91 -11.04
C VAL A 564 25.37 5.07 -10.15
N ILE A 565 24.97 4.77 -8.92
CA ILE A 565 24.38 5.74 -8.01
C ILE A 565 25.15 5.73 -6.70
N GLY A 566 25.69 6.90 -6.34
CA GLY A 566 26.36 7.15 -5.07
C GLY A 566 25.37 7.30 -3.91
N PRO A 567 25.85 7.73 -2.72
CA PRO A 567 25.02 7.95 -1.57
C PRO A 567 23.97 9.03 -1.81
N ILE A 568 22.69 8.68 -1.60
CA ILE A 568 21.56 9.62 -1.65
C ILE A 568 20.81 9.57 -0.32
N ASP A 569 20.54 10.76 0.26
CA ASP A 569 19.78 10.88 1.52
C ASP A 569 18.37 11.39 1.32
N ARG A 570 18.15 12.24 0.29
CA ARG A 570 16.86 12.87 -0.01
C ARG A 570 16.62 13.00 -1.51
N ILE A 571 15.38 12.94 -1.88
CA ILE A 571 14.90 13.40 -3.20
C ILE A 571 13.90 14.52 -2.92
N LEU A 572 14.20 15.72 -3.45
CA LEU A 572 13.40 16.92 -3.23
C LEU A 572 13.04 17.52 -4.58
N THR A 573 11.78 17.86 -4.77
CA THR A 573 11.32 18.38 -6.06
C THR A 573 10.44 19.59 -5.90
N ARG A 574 10.63 20.56 -6.81
CA ARG A 574 9.72 21.64 -7.10
C ARG A 574 9.40 21.57 -8.59
N ILE A 575 8.27 20.98 -8.97
CA ILE A 575 7.86 20.74 -10.36
C ILE A 575 6.40 21.14 -10.54
N GLY A 576 6.11 21.97 -11.52
CA GLY A 576 4.76 22.40 -11.89
C GLY A 576 4.19 23.50 -11.00
N ALA A 577 3.16 24.20 -11.50
CA ALA A 577 2.36 25.17 -10.74
C ALA A 577 1.03 24.51 -10.37
N GLY A 578 0.90 24.05 -9.13
CA GLY A 578 -0.40 23.63 -8.58
C GLY A 578 -1.02 24.81 -7.83
N ASP A 579 -2.21 25.27 -8.24
CA ASP A 579 -3.02 26.14 -7.40
C ASP A 579 -3.54 25.33 -6.20
N ASP A 580 -3.12 25.69 -5.01
CA ASP A 580 -3.76 25.19 -3.78
C ASP A 580 -4.85 26.18 -3.34
N LEU A 581 -5.92 26.24 -4.13
CA LEU A 581 -7.10 27.05 -3.85
C LEU A 581 -7.74 26.72 -2.50
N ALA A 582 -7.57 25.48 -2.03
CA ALA A 582 -8.14 25.01 -0.75
C ALA A 582 -7.45 25.67 0.45
N ARG A 583 -6.17 26.06 0.33
CA ARG A 583 -5.41 26.76 1.37
C ARG A 583 -5.40 28.26 1.21
N GLY A 584 -6.00 28.81 0.15
CA GLY A 584 -6.03 30.24 -0.15
C GLY A 584 -4.65 30.83 -0.43
N GLN A 585 -3.66 30.01 -0.79
CA GLN A 585 -2.31 30.45 -1.13
C GLN A 585 -2.18 30.69 -2.63
N SER A 586 -1.51 31.78 -3.01
CA SER A 586 -1.17 32.02 -4.41
C SER A 586 -0.14 30.97 -4.89
N THR A 587 -0.15 30.67 -6.19
CA THR A 587 0.85 29.78 -6.83
C THR A 587 2.28 30.17 -6.46
N PHE A 588 2.57 31.48 -6.40
CA PHE A 588 3.88 32.00 -6.03
C PHE A 588 4.23 31.67 -4.57
N MET A 589 3.27 31.77 -3.63
CA MET A 589 3.51 31.44 -2.22
C MET A 589 3.78 29.96 -2.02
N VAL A 590 3.05 29.08 -2.72
CA VAL A 590 3.31 27.61 -2.72
C VAL A 590 4.70 27.34 -3.28
N GLU A 591 5.06 27.97 -4.40
CA GLU A 591 6.38 27.84 -5.01
C GLU A 591 7.49 28.25 -4.04
N MET A 592 7.36 29.40 -3.38
CA MET A 592 8.35 29.88 -2.42
C MET A 592 8.44 29.01 -1.17
N SER A 593 7.34 28.47 -0.70
CA SER A 593 7.33 27.55 0.45
C SER A 593 8.05 26.23 0.13
N GLU A 594 7.79 25.62 -1.04
CA GLU A 594 8.47 24.41 -1.50
C GLU A 594 9.97 24.68 -1.73
N THR A 595 10.32 25.81 -2.34
CA THR A 595 11.71 26.25 -2.55
C THR A 595 12.43 26.45 -1.21
N SER A 596 11.80 27.15 -0.27
CA SER A 596 12.32 27.36 1.09
C SER A 596 12.61 26.02 1.78
N TYR A 597 11.66 25.09 1.71
CA TYR A 597 11.86 23.75 2.27
C TYR A 597 13.11 23.07 1.67
N ILE A 598 13.27 23.12 0.35
CA ILE A 598 14.41 22.52 -0.34
C ILE A 598 15.72 23.14 0.12
N LEU A 599 15.82 24.48 0.13
CA LEU A 599 17.04 25.22 0.52
C LEU A 599 17.47 24.93 1.97
N HIS A 600 16.52 24.73 2.88
CA HIS A 600 16.81 24.45 4.29
C HIS A 600 17.18 22.97 4.54
N HIS A 601 16.68 22.02 3.76
CA HIS A 601 16.81 20.60 4.04
C HIS A 601 17.76 19.83 3.10
N ALA A 602 18.09 20.39 1.92
CA ALA A 602 19.00 19.72 1.00
C ALA A 602 20.42 19.65 1.57
N THR A 603 21.08 18.52 1.38
CA THR A 603 22.46 18.24 1.75
C THR A 603 23.30 17.97 0.49
N ASP A 604 24.59 17.72 0.68
CA ASP A 604 25.48 17.34 -0.41
C ASP A 604 25.26 15.93 -0.98
N GLN A 605 24.35 15.14 -0.36
CA GLN A 605 23.86 13.84 -0.84
C GLN A 605 22.43 13.91 -1.38
N SER A 606 21.80 15.08 -1.44
CA SER A 606 20.41 15.23 -1.90
C SER A 606 20.34 15.36 -3.41
N LEU A 607 19.33 14.71 -4.02
CA LEU A 607 18.94 14.95 -5.41
C LEU A 607 17.80 15.98 -5.44
N VAL A 608 18.04 17.12 -6.06
CA VAL A 608 17.12 18.25 -6.11
C VAL A 608 16.67 18.51 -7.54
N LEU A 609 15.35 18.63 -7.75
CA LEU A 609 14.74 18.97 -9.03
C LEU A 609 14.01 20.30 -8.88
N MET A 610 14.46 21.32 -9.62
CA MET A 610 13.88 22.67 -9.60
C MET A 610 13.37 23.02 -11.00
N ASP A 611 12.05 23.18 -11.15
CA ASP A 611 11.43 23.45 -12.44
C ASP A 611 10.82 24.85 -12.46
N GLU A 612 11.42 25.73 -13.25
CA GLU A 612 10.90 27.05 -13.63
C GLU A 612 10.57 27.96 -12.45
N ILE A 613 11.53 28.19 -11.56
CA ILE A 613 11.38 29.08 -10.40
C ILE A 613 11.30 30.55 -10.81
N GLY A 614 10.45 31.32 -10.13
CA GLY A 614 10.30 32.79 -10.32
C GLY A 614 9.23 33.18 -11.34
N ARG A 615 8.39 32.24 -11.83
CA ARG A 615 7.33 32.58 -12.81
C ARG A 615 6.15 33.35 -12.22
N GLY A 616 5.92 33.25 -10.94
CA GLY A 616 4.76 33.84 -10.26
C GLY A 616 4.90 35.34 -9.91
N THR A 617 6.00 36.01 -10.30
CA THR A 617 6.31 37.40 -9.98
C THR A 617 6.81 38.18 -11.19
N SER A 618 7.33 39.43 -10.99
CA SER A 618 7.93 40.18 -12.07
C SER A 618 9.18 39.51 -12.63
N THR A 619 9.50 39.76 -13.92
CA THR A 619 10.61 39.05 -14.59
C THR A 619 11.95 39.24 -13.86
N TYR A 620 12.26 40.46 -13.42
CA TYR A 620 13.51 40.75 -12.72
C TYR A 620 13.58 40.15 -11.32
N ASP A 621 12.47 40.21 -10.56
CA ASP A 621 12.40 39.57 -9.23
C ASP A 621 12.52 38.05 -9.37
N GLY A 622 11.84 37.49 -10.36
CA GLY A 622 11.90 36.04 -10.66
C GLY A 622 13.32 35.60 -11.04
N LEU A 623 14.00 36.30 -11.92
CA LEU A 623 15.38 36.04 -12.31
C LEU A 623 16.33 36.15 -11.11
N ALA A 624 16.24 37.19 -10.31
CA ALA A 624 17.09 37.38 -9.14
C ALA A 624 16.91 36.26 -8.10
N LEU A 625 15.65 35.87 -7.85
CA LEU A 625 15.35 34.74 -6.94
C LEU A 625 15.87 33.41 -7.49
N ALA A 626 15.66 33.15 -8.78
CA ALA A 626 16.12 31.88 -9.40
C ALA A 626 17.66 31.78 -9.37
N GLU A 627 18.39 32.87 -9.65
CA GLU A 627 19.84 32.94 -9.58
C GLU A 627 20.34 32.74 -8.15
N ALA A 628 19.76 33.41 -7.16
CA ALA A 628 20.13 33.27 -5.76
C ALA A 628 19.88 31.82 -5.26
N CYS A 629 18.76 31.18 -5.62
CA CYS A 629 18.46 29.79 -5.30
C CYS A 629 19.47 28.82 -5.95
N ALA A 630 19.77 29.00 -7.24
CA ALA A 630 20.73 28.16 -7.95
C ALA A 630 22.14 28.27 -7.31
N ARG A 631 22.62 29.49 -7.02
CA ARG A 631 23.91 29.71 -6.34
C ARG A 631 23.91 29.09 -4.94
N HIS A 632 22.82 29.21 -4.17
CA HIS A 632 22.72 28.62 -2.84
C HIS A 632 22.81 27.07 -2.90
N LEU A 633 22.05 26.44 -3.80
CA LEU A 633 22.10 24.98 -4.02
C LEU A 633 23.49 24.49 -4.45
N ALA A 634 24.17 25.20 -5.32
CA ALA A 634 25.50 24.84 -5.80
C ALA A 634 26.57 25.02 -4.73
N THR A 635 26.57 26.15 -4.00
CA THR A 635 27.70 26.54 -3.12
C THR A 635 27.49 26.16 -1.65
N ARG A 636 26.28 26.26 -1.11
CA ARG A 636 25.96 26.00 0.30
C ARG A 636 25.48 24.57 0.53
N ASN A 637 24.38 24.19 -0.12
CA ASN A 637 23.86 22.82 -0.02
C ASN A 637 24.78 21.81 -0.75
N ARG A 638 25.39 22.22 -1.87
CA ARG A 638 26.22 21.37 -2.75
C ARG A 638 25.46 20.13 -3.23
N ALA A 639 24.15 20.24 -3.40
CA ALA A 639 23.26 19.17 -3.77
C ALA A 639 23.42 18.79 -5.26
N TYR A 640 23.13 17.54 -5.60
CA TYR A 640 22.94 17.12 -6.99
C TYR A 640 21.67 17.77 -7.51
N THR A 641 21.79 18.72 -8.44
CA THR A 641 20.67 19.59 -8.82
C THR A 641 20.40 19.54 -10.32
N LEU A 642 19.14 19.31 -10.68
CA LEU A 642 18.60 19.49 -12.01
C LEU A 642 17.73 20.74 -11.98
N PHE A 643 18.17 21.83 -12.63
CA PHE A 643 17.58 23.15 -12.56
C PHE A 643 17.05 23.58 -13.94
N ALA A 644 15.77 23.34 -14.22
CA ALA A 644 15.16 23.78 -15.47
C ALA A 644 14.71 25.24 -15.38
N THR A 645 15.01 26.00 -16.41
CA THR A 645 14.70 27.43 -16.44
C THR A 645 14.38 27.97 -17.83
N HIS A 646 13.67 29.06 -17.88
CA HIS A 646 13.49 29.91 -19.08
C HIS A 646 14.38 31.15 -19.07
N TYR A 647 15.04 31.41 -17.95
CA TYR A 647 15.98 32.54 -17.84
C TYR A 647 17.33 32.11 -18.44
N PHE A 648 17.63 32.61 -19.66
CA PHE A 648 18.89 32.30 -20.33
C PHE A 648 20.08 32.88 -19.59
N GLU A 649 19.87 33.96 -18.83
CA GLU A 649 20.90 34.62 -18.01
C GLU A 649 21.53 33.64 -17.01
N LEU A 650 20.75 32.65 -16.51
CA LEU A 650 21.25 31.64 -15.58
C LEU A 650 22.31 30.72 -16.22
N THR A 651 22.37 30.63 -17.54
CA THR A 651 23.42 29.83 -18.23
C THR A 651 24.84 30.41 -18.01
N ALA A 652 24.95 31.67 -17.65
CA ALA A 652 26.23 32.29 -17.31
C ALA A 652 26.83 31.73 -16.01
N LEU A 653 26.04 31.15 -15.11
CA LEU A 653 26.51 30.52 -13.87
C LEU A 653 27.55 29.42 -14.11
N ALA A 654 27.46 28.72 -15.22
CA ALA A 654 28.43 27.68 -15.59
C ALA A 654 29.83 28.24 -15.95
N GLN A 655 29.93 29.55 -16.22
CA GLN A 655 31.22 30.22 -16.44
C GLN A 655 31.86 30.60 -15.11
N ASP A 656 31.06 30.90 -14.10
CA ASP A 656 31.53 31.35 -12.79
C ASP A 656 31.89 30.19 -11.86
N ASP A 657 31.20 29.04 -11.97
CA ASP A 657 31.34 27.89 -11.05
C ASP A 657 31.46 26.56 -11.84
N PRO A 658 32.60 25.87 -11.72
CA PRO A 658 32.82 24.59 -12.41
C PRO A 658 31.90 23.45 -11.92
N ALA A 659 31.20 23.63 -10.80
CA ALA A 659 30.20 22.68 -10.31
C ALA A 659 28.88 22.78 -11.10
N ILE A 660 28.69 23.82 -11.92
CA ILE A 660 27.51 24.06 -12.73
C ILE A 660 27.81 23.78 -14.19
N ALA A 661 26.96 23.07 -14.87
CA ALA A 661 27.04 22.85 -16.32
C ALA A 661 25.69 23.15 -16.98
N ASN A 662 25.74 23.58 -18.24
CA ASN A 662 24.56 23.80 -19.05
C ASN A 662 24.24 22.57 -19.89
N VAL A 663 22.97 22.21 -19.99
CA VAL A 663 22.43 21.28 -20.96
C VAL A 663 21.14 21.84 -21.56
N HIS A 664 20.80 21.36 -22.77
CA HIS A 664 19.52 21.76 -23.37
C HIS A 664 18.83 20.58 -24.02
N LEU A 665 17.50 20.67 -24.10
CA LEU A 665 16.71 19.77 -24.91
C LEU A 665 16.61 20.28 -26.35
N ASP A 666 17.02 19.41 -27.26
CA ASP A 666 17.17 19.74 -28.69
C ASP A 666 15.79 19.83 -29.37
N ALA A 667 15.67 20.82 -30.25
CA ALA A 667 14.52 21.01 -31.14
C ALA A 667 15.01 21.52 -32.49
N VAL A 668 14.49 20.94 -33.54
CA VAL A 668 14.89 21.27 -34.94
C VAL A 668 13.72 21.92 -35.67
N GLU A 669 14.00 23.08 -36.29
CA GLU A 669 13.04 23.70 -37.19
C GLU A 669 13.07 23.02 -38.56
N HIS A 670 11.94 22.57 -39.02
CA HIS A 670 11.76 22.05 -40.37
C HIS A 670 10.65 22.84 -41.09
N GLY A 671 11.02 23.87 -41.83
CA GLY A 671 10.11 24.81 -42.47
C GLY A 671 9.33 25.63 -41.43
N GLU A 672 7.99 25.54 -41.42
CA GLU A 672 7.11 26.15 -40.43
C GLU A 672 6.85 25.27 -39.19
N SER A 673 7.35 24.03 -39.18
CA SER A 673 7.14 23.05 -38.12
C SER A 673 8.35 22.99 -37.20
N LEU A 674 8.09 22.79 -35.89
CA LEU A 674 9.10 22.50 -34.87
C LEU A 674 9.02 21.02 -34.50
N VAL A 675 10.14 20.33 -34.60
CA VAL A 675 10.28 18.93 -34.20
C VAL A 675 11.07 18.87 -32.91
N PHE A 676 10.45 18.35 -31.85
CA PHE A 676 11.12 18.12 -30.59
C PHE A 676 11.88 16.79 -30.66
N MET A 677 13.19 16.85 -30.54
CA MET A 677 14.04 15.65 -30.57
C MET A 677 14.05 14.92 -29.23
N HIS A 678 13.62 15.55 -28.15
CA HIS A 678 13.64 15.05 -26.78
C HIS A 678 15.03 14.55 -26.32
N ALA A 679 16.07 14.91 -27.04
CA ALA A 679 17.47 14.55 -26.75
C ALA A 679 18.13 15.67 -25.93
N VAL A 680 18.83 15.34 -24.86
CA VAL A 680 19.63 16.24 -24.03
C VAL A 680 21.01 16.36 -24.65
N LYS A 681 21.49 17.62 -24.82
CA LYS A 681 22.83 17.94 -25.35
C LYS A 681 23.54 18.89 -24.39
N ASP A 682 24.86 18.82 -24.37
CA ASP A 682 25.69 19.74 -23.60
C ASP A 682 25.61 21.17 -24.18
N GLY A 683 25.76 22.15 -23.29
CA GLY A 683 25.66 23.57 -23.61
C GLY A 683 24.25 24.15 -23.45
N PRO A 684 24.12 25.48 -23.46
CA PRO A 684 22.84 26.17 -23.41
C PRO A 684 22.06 26.06 -24.72
N ALA A 685 20.72 26.21 -24.70
CA ALA A 685 19.93 26.34 -25.92
C ALA A 685 20.26 27.67 -26.64
N ASP A 686 20.28 27.64 -27.96
CA ASP A 686 20.60 28.84 -28.75
C ASP A 686 19.48 29.89 -28.74
N ARG A 687 18.22 29.50 -28.53
CA ARG A 687 17.03 30.34 -28.50
C ARG A 687 15.81 29.71 -27.82
N SER A 688 14.83 30.54 -27.49
CA SER A 688 13.53 30.10 -27.05
C SER A 688 12.61 29.85 -28.26
N PHE A 689 11.88 28.73 -28.30
CA PHE A 689 10.95 28.40 -29.39
C PHE A 689 9.48 28.79 -29.06
N GLY A 690 9.26 29.76 -28.17
CA GLY A 690 7.91 30.12 -27.70
C GLY A 690 6.93 30.51 -28.80
N LEU A 691 7.37 31.27 -29.81
CA LEU A 691 6.52 31.68 -30.95
C LEU A 691 6.17 30.52 -31.88
N GLN A 692 7.10 29.57 -32.07
CA GLN A 692 6.87 28.35 -32.83
C GLN A 692 5.86 27.43 -32.12
N VAL A 693 6.00 27.28 -30.80
CA VAL A 693 5.05 26.53 -29.98
C VAL A 693 3.66 27.18 -30.01
N ALA A 694 3.58 28.50 -29.95
CA ALA A 694 2.32 29.24 -30.08
C ALA A 694 1.65 29.01 -31.43
N ALA A 695 2.43 28.97 -32.52
CA ALA A 695 1.93 28.64 -33.85
C ALA A 695 1.40 27.19 -33.94
N LEU A 696 2.11 26.23 -33.35
CA LEU A 696 1.69 24.83 -33.26
C LEU A 696 0.40 24.67 -32.44
N ALA A 697 0.23 25.47 -31.38
CA ALA A 697 -0.98 25.50 -30.56
C ALA A 697 -2.20 26.14 -31.28
N GLY A 698 -2.03 26.61 -32.52
CA GLY A 698 -3.10 27.14 -33.34
C GLY A 698 -3.40 28.63 -33.14
N LEU A 699 -2.48 29.43 -32.57
CA LEU A 699 -2.66 30.88 -32.50
C LEU A 699 -2.80 31.48 -33.90
N PRO A 700 -3.66 32.51 -34.11
CA PRO A 700 -3.84 33.15 -35.40
C PRO A 700 -2.50 33.63 -35.98
N ARG A 701 -2.26 33.35 -37.26
CA ARG A 701 -1.00 33.67 -37.95
C ARG A 701 -0.62 35.17 -37.83
N ALA A 702 -1.62 36.06 -37.88
CA ALA A 702 -1.40 37.51 -37.70
C ALA A 702 -0.82 37.86 -36.32
N VAL A 703 -1.28 37.19 -35.26
CA VAL A 703 -0.79 37.35 -33.89
C VAL A 703 0.66 36.89 -33.78
N VAL A 704 0.95 35.69 -34.33
CA VAL A 704 2.33 35.15 -34.35
C VAL A 704 3.28 36.01 -35.13
N ALA A 705 2.86 36.56 -36.28
CA ALA A 705 3.66 37.49 -37.08
C ALA A 705 3.95 38.80 -36.34
N ALA A 706 2.95 39.40 -35.71
CA ALA A 706 3.13 40.59 -34.89
C ALA A 706 4.08 40.34 -33.71
N ALA A 707 3.95 39.18 -33.03
CA ALA A 707 4.82 38.80 -31.94
C ALA A 707 6.29 38.60 -32.39
N ARG A 708 6.53 38.01 -33.60
CA ARG A 708 7.87 37.89 -34.19
C ARG A 708 8.52 39.25 -34.45
N THR A 709 7.76 40.22 -35.00
CA THR A 709 8.25 41.58 -35.23
C THR A 709 8.65 42.24 -33.90
N ARG A 710 7.78 42.09 -32.89
CA ARG A 710 8.05 42.67 -31.56
C ARG A 710 9.25 42.05 -30.87
N LEU A 711 9.39 40.72 -30.96
CA LEU A 711 10.56 40.02 -30.41
C LEU A 711 11.86 40.53 -31.03
N ALA A 712 11.92 40.66 -32.35
CA ALA A 712 13.08 41.18 -33.05
C ALA A 712 13.42 42.63 -32.67
N GLU A 713 12.42 43.44 -32.28
CA GLU A 713 12.64 44.80 -31.76
C GLU A 713 13.24 44.77 -30.36
N LEU A 714 12.71 43.90 -29.48
CA LEU A 714 13.18 43.75 -28.09
C LEU A 714 14.63 43.25 -28.06
N GLU A 715 14.95 42.22 -28.86
CA GLU A 715 16.32 41.67 -28.97
C GLU A 715 17.32 42.70 -29.51
N ARG A 716 16.89 43.62 -30.37
CA ARG A 716 17.73 44.76 -30.83
C ARG A 716 17.97 45.77 -29.71
N GLN A 717 16.93 46.14 -28.96
CA GLN A 717 17.04 47.05 -27.82
C GLN A 717 18.01 46.53 -26.75
N ASP A 718 17.99 45.24 -26.50
CA ASP A 718 18.87 44.56 -25.53
C ASP A 718 20.35 44.54 -25.98
N ARG A 719 20.61 44.42 -27.28
CA ARG A 719 21.97 44.46 -27.84
C ARG A 719 22.55 45.87 -27.87
N ASP A 720 21.71 46.90 -27.98
CA ASP A 720 22.13 48.29 -28.07
C ASP A 720 22.31 48.97 -26.68
N CYS A 721 21.98 48.27 -25.59
CA CYS A 721 22.23 48.70 -24.21
C CYS A 721 23.67 48.35 -23.81
N PRO A 722 24.55 49.26 -23.43
CA PRO A 722 25.93 48.94 -23.06
C PRO A 722 25.95 48.12 -21.76
N PRO A 723 26.89 47.14 -21.64
CA PRO A 723 26.92 46.17 -20.52
C PRO A 723 27.31 46.78 -19.15
N ASP A 724 27.49 48.07 -19.01
CA ASP A 724 28.12 48.68 -17.82
C ASP A 724 27.17 49.29 -16.78
N SER A 725 25.85 49.31 -16.95
CA SER A 725 24.96 49.97 -15.98
C SER A 725 24.32 49.06 -14.94
N THR A 726 24.38 47.72 -15.07
CA THR A 726 23.69 46.76 -14.18
C THR A 726 24.62 45.92 -13.32
N ARG A 727 25.90 45.83 -13.63
CA ARG A 727 26.87 45.00 -12.84
C ARG A 727 27.37 45.67 -11.54
N ALA A 728 27.12 46.99 -11.35
CA ALA A 728 27.68 47.71 -10.22
C ALA A 728 26.80 47.75 -8.94
N ALA A 729 25.61 47.14 -8.93
CA ALA A 729 24.67 47.29 -7.81
C ALA A 729 24.48 46.09 -6.89
N LEU A 730 25.19 44.98 -7.09
CA LEU A 730 25.01 43.77 -6.27
C LEU A 730 26.29 43.34 -5.53
N THR A 731 27.02 44.27 -4.96
CA THR A 731 27.97 43.94 -3.89
C THR A 731 27.23 44.06 -2.56
N ILE A 732 26.59 43.00 -2.13
CA ILE A 732 26.05 42.89 -0.75
C ILE A 732 27.25 42.60 0.16
N ALA A 733 27.51 43.56 1.04
CA ALA A 733 28.51 43.44 2.11
C ALA A 733 28.14 42.32 3.10
N PRO A 734 29.10 41.82 3.89
CA PRO A 734 29.06 40.54 4.60
C PRO A 734 28.01 40.40 5.70
#